data_66f12a8ce10e873919c7fa4d740f7538
#
_entry.id   66f12a8ce10e873919c7fa4d740f7538
#
_cell.length_a   1.000
_cell.length_b   1.000
_cell.length_c   1.000
_cell.angle_alpha   90.00
_cell.angle_beta   90.00
_cell.angle_gamma   90.00
#
_symmetry.space_group_name_H-M   'P 1'
#
loop_
_entity.id
_entity.type
_entity.pdbx_description
1 polymer ?
#
loop_
_entity_poly.entity_id
_entity_poly.type
_entity_poly.pdbx_seq_one_letter_code
_entity_poly.pdbx_strand_id
1 'polypeptide(L)'
;MVTDIFSSMVFDDATMEARLPKDTYKALQKTIKLGKHLDPNVATVVANAMKDWAIEKGATHFTHWFQPMTGVTAEKHDSFISPKDGGKVIMEFSGKELIQGEPDASSFPSGGLRATFEARGYTAWDATSYAFIKDGVLCIPTVFCSYGGEALDQKTALLRSMEAINRQAMRVLKLFGNEDVTSVKTTVGPEQEYFLIDKSAFDKRKDLIFTGRTLYGAKAPKGQELDDHYFGAIKPRVAAFMKELNDELWKLGVLAKTEHNEVAPAQHEMAPIFTTTNIAADHNQLTMEMMRKVAQRHGLVCLLHEKPFDGVNGSGKHNNWSISTDTGVNLLEPGETPYENAQFLLFLCAVIKAVDEYQDLLRISVASAGNDHRLGANEAPPAIVSMFLGSDLSEILEAIEKDVPYDGKEKQVMRIGVHTLPKFQRDATDRNRTSPFAFTGNKFEFRMLGSAESISCTNTVLNTTVAEELRQFADALEGAEDFETALHDLIRKTIQDHKRIIFNGDGYDASWVTEAEKRGLLNLRATPDALAHMLDSKNMELFRIHNVYSETELTARHEVKLENYCKVINIEAQTMLDMAWKDIFPAVSDYTAKLCQRVSSKKALSLDCSYEEDTGRKLSGLLCAAYKAAGKLEADLLSSKSAPDTVALADIFKRDILDDMRDLRISVDTMETIMPAGTWPYPSYGEILFGVR
;
A
#
# COMPACT_ATOMS: atom_id res chain seq x y z
N MET A 1 16.72 -26.26 -6.94
CA MET A 1 16.53 -25.17 -7.94
C MET A 1 15.26 -24.41 -7.56
N VAL A 2 15.04 -23.21 -8.09
CA VAL A 2 13.81 -22.43 -7.79
C VAL A 2 12.55 -23.23 -8.14
N THR A 3 12.58 -23.92 -9.26
CA THR A 3 11.47 -24.81 -9.70
C THR A 3 11.11 -25.90 -8.70
N ASP A 4 12.02 -26.32 -7.84
CA ASP A 4 11.79 -27.40 -6.88
C ASP A 4 11.19 -26.91 -5.57
N ILE A 5 11.41 -25.63 -5.26
CA ILE A 5 10.95 -25.00 -4.01
C ILE A 5 9.70 -24.15 -4.20
N PHE A 6 9.39 -23.71 -5.43
CA PHE A 6 8.25 -22.85 -5.70
C PHE A 6 6.94 -23.53 -5.28
N SER A 7 6.11 -22.80 -4.54
CA SER A 7 4.85 -23.27 -3.94
C SER A 7 4.97 -24.52 -3.05
N SER A 8 6.18 -24.91 -2.63
CA SER A 8 6.37 -26.12 -1.81
C SER A 8 5.67 -26.08 -0.45
N MET A 9 5.30 -24.89 0.02
CA MET A 9 4.56 -24.63 1.25
C MET A 9 3.15 -24.09 0.99
N VAL A 10 2.58 -24.34 -0.20
CA VAL A 10 1.23 -23.89 -0.58
C VAL A 10 0.37 -25.10 -0.92
N PHE A 11 -0.86 -25.14 -0.43
CA PHE A 11 -1.88 -26.09 -0.82
C PHE A 11 -2.56 -25.59 -2.09
N ASP A 12 -1.80 -25.55 -3.17
CA ASP A 12 -2.18 -25.02 -4.48
C ASP A 12 -3.01 -26.01 -5.31
N ASP A 13 -3.37 -25.61 -6.49
CA ASP A 13 -4.22 -26.40 -7.43
C ASP A 13 -3.59 -27.75 -7.74
N ALA A 14 -2.29 -27.82 -7.98
CA ALA A 14 -1.57 -29.05 -8.25
C ALA A 14 -1.57 -30.01 -7.04
N THR A 15 -1.37 -29.44 -5.85
CA THR A 15 -1.44 -30.19 -4.58
C THR A 15 -2.85 -30.70 -4.32
N MET A 16 -3.87 -29.87 -4.55
CA MET A 16 -5.29 -30.26 -4.43
C MET A 16 -5.65 -31.38 -5.40
N GLU A 17 -5.28 -31.27 -6.66
CA GLU A 17 -5.55 -32.29 -7.66
C GLU A 17 -4.91 -33.64 -7.32
N ALA A 18 -3.68 -33.61 -6.79
CA ALA A 18 -2.95 -34.81 -6.40
C ALA A 18 -3.51 -35.50 -5.14
N ARG A 19 -4.15 -34.75 -4.24
CA ARG A 19 -4.54 -35.23 -2.90
C ARG A 19 -6.05 -35.44 -2.71
N LEU A 20 -6.87 -34.77 -3.53
CA LEU A 20 -8.31 -34.87 -3.40
C LEU A 20 -8.89 -35.95 -4.35
N PRO A 21 -9.95 -36.65 -3.94
CA PRO A 21 -10.74 -37.44 -4.88
C PRO A 21 -11.23 -36.58 -6.04
N LYS A 22 -11.23 -37.13 -7.26
CA LYS A 22 -11.56 -36.39 -8.50
C LYS A 22 -12.86 -35.59 -8.42
N ASP A 23 -13.91 -36.18 -7.81
CA ASP A 23 -15.21 -35.52 -7.70
C ASP A 23 -15.19 -34.36 -6.68
N THR A 24 -14.47 -34.55 -5.57
CA THR A 24 -14.24 -33.48 -4.57
C THR A 24 -13.47 -32.31 -5.19
N TYR A 25 -12.39 -32.60 -5.92
CA TYR A 25 -11.60 -31.57 -6.61
C TYR A 25 -12.46 -30.81 -7.63
N LYS A 26 -13.23 -31.52 -8.46
CA LYS A 26 -14.15 -30.89 -9.43
C LYS A 26 -15.23 -30.03 -8.74
N ALA A 27 -15.76 -30.47 -7.61
CA ALA A 27 -16.76 -29.72 -6.85
C ALA A 27 -16.14 -28.44 -6.28
N LEU A 28 -14.94 -28.53 -5.69
CA LEU A 28 -14.20 -27.40 -5.18
C LEU A 28 -13.87 -26.38 -6.30
N GLN A 29 -13.41 -26.87 -7.48
CA GLN A 29 -13.14 -26.01 -8.63
C GLN A 29 -14.39 -25.26 -9.13
N LYS A 30 -15.60 -25.87 -9.03
CA LYS A 30 -16.85 -25.16 -9.33
C LYS A 30 -17.14 -24.06 -8.32
N THR A 31 -16.85 -24.27 -7.04
CA THR A 31 -16.96 -23.21 -6.03
C THR A 31 -16.02 -22.06 -6.34
N ILE A 32 -14.74 -22.34 -6.59
CA ILE A 32 -13.70 -21.35 -6.87
C ILE A 32 -13.99 -20.56 -8.15
N LYS A 33 -14.34 -21.24 -9.25
CA LYS A 33 -14.48 -20.59 -10.57
C LYS A 33 -15.84 -19.98 -10.82
N LEU A 34 -16.90 -20.56 -10.25
CA LEU A 34 -18.29 -20.20 -10.56
C LEU A 34 -19.04 -19.60 -9.36
N GLY A 35 -18.37 -19.41 -8.22
CA GLY A 35 -19.00 -18.85 -7.01
C GLY A 35 -20.12 -19.73 -6.44
N LYS A 36 -20.13 -21.04 -6.71
CA LYS A 36 -21.15 -21.95 -6.17
C LYS A 36 -20.91 -22.20 -4.69
N HIS A 37 -22.01 -22.38 -3.94
CA HIS A 37 -21.94 -22.71 -2.53
C HIS A 37 -21.11 -23.98 -2.30
N LEU A 38 -20.22 -23.94 -1.30
CA LEU A 38 -19.38 -25.08 -0.91
C LEU A 38 -20.24 -26.10 -0.13
N ASP A 39 -20.24 -27.36 -0.60
CA ASP A 39 -20.87 -28.48 0.12
C ASP A 39 -20.05 -28.81 1.39
N PRO A 40 -20.68 -28.89 2.59
CA PRO A 40 -20.00 -29.26 3.83
C PRO A 40 -19.27 -30.62 3.77
N ASN A 41 -19.77 -31.58 2.99
CA ASN A 41 -19.08 -32.85 2.79
C ASN A 41 -17.79 -32.68 2.00
N VAL A 42 -17.82 -31.86 0.96
CA VAL A 42 -16.61 -31.47 0.21
C VAL A 42 -15.60 -30.80 1.12
N ALA A 43 -16.04 -29.85 1.96
CA ALA A 43 -15.17 -29.19 2.92
C ALA A 43 -14.50 -30.16 3.91
N THR A 44 -15.22 -31.20 4.37
CA THR A 44 -14.65 -32.20 5.26
C THR A 44 -13.54 -33.02 4.61
N VAL A 45 -13.71 -33.40 3.35
CA VAL A 45 -12.66 -34.11 2.60
C VAL A 45 -11.45 -33.22 2.35
N VAL A 46 -11.69 -31.95 1.99
CA VAL A 46 -10.62 -30.96 1.79
C VAL A 46 -9.85 -30.71 3.09
N ALA A 47 -10.55 -30.53 4.21
CA ALA A 47 -9.93 -30.31 5.51
C ALA A 47 -8.99 -31.45 5.91
N ASN A 48 -9.42 -32.70 5.76
CA ASN A 48 -8.58 -33.87 6.04
C ASN A 48 -7.34 -33.92 5.14
N ALA A 49 -7.50 -33.72 3.82
CA ALA A 49 -6.37 -33.71 2.90
C ALA A 49 -5.39 -32.58 3.19
N MET A 50 -5.89 -31.41 3.53
CA MET A 50 -5.10 -30.22 3.89
C MET A 50 -4.33 -30.47 5.20
N LYS A 51 -4.97 -31.04 6.21
CA LYS A 51 -4.32 -31.42 7.48
C LYS A 51 -3.21 -32.46 7.26
N ASP A 52 -3.49 -33.51 6.52
CA ASP A 52 -2.48 -34.57 6.27
C ASP A 52 -1.28 -34.00 5.52
N TRP A 53 -1.50 -33.17 4.52
CA TRP A 53 -0.44 -32.43 3.83
C TRP A 53 0.33 -31.53 4.78
N ALA A 54 -0.35 -30.79 5.64
CA ALA A 54 0.28 -29.87 6.59
C ALA A 54 1.17 -30.59 7.60
N ILE A 55 0.70 -31.74 8.13
CA ILE A 55 1.47 -32.60 9.05
C ILE A 55 2.72 -33.16 8.36
N GLU A 56 2.62 -33.62 7.12
CA GLU A 56 3.78 -34.07 6.32
C GLU A 56 4.83 -32.97 6.13
N LYS A 57 4.39 -31.68 6.09
CA LYS A 57 5.25 -30.51 6.02
C LYS A 57 5.74 -30.02 7.40
N GLY A 58 5.39 -30.72 8.47
CA GLY A 58 5.83 -30.42 9.85
C GLY A 58 4.94 -29.46 10.62
N ALA A 59 3.76 -29.09 10.10
CA ALA A 59 2.82 -28.26 10.84
C ALA A 59 2.14 -29.04 11.97
N THR A 60 1.94 -28.41 13.12
CA THR A 60 1.25 -28.96 14.28
C THR A 60 0.01 -28.17 14.66
N HIS A 61 -0.13 -26.99 14.10
CA HIS A 61 -1.22 -26.04 14.34
C HIS A 61 -1.80 -25.54 13.01
N PHE A 62 -3.01 -25.00 13.09
CA PHE A 62 -3.63 -24.22 12.01
C PHE A 62 -4.11 -22.87 12.55
N THR A 63 -4.34 -21.94 11.65
CA THR A 63 -4.94 -20.65 11.97
C THR A 63 -5.81 -20.19 10.81
N HIS A 64 -6.92 -19.53 11.14
CA HIS A 64 -7.61 -18.66 10.17
C HIS A 64 -6.80 -17.38 10.05
N TRP A 65 -6.23 -17.17 8.87
CA TRP A 65 -5.40 -16.04 8.56
C TRP A 65 -6.22 -14.99 7.81
N PHE A 66 -6.32 -13.77 8.36
CA PHE A 66 -7.18 -12.71 7.82
C PHE A 66 -6.58 -11.32 8.00
N GLN A 67 -7.13 -10.33 7.29
CA GLN A 67 -6.65 -8.94 7.25
C GLN A 67 -7.69 -8.01 7.91
N PRO A 68 -7.70 -7.85 9.24
CA PRO A 68 -8.61 -6.93 9.91
C PRO A 68 -8.31 -5.47 9.54
N MET A 69 -9.18 -4.54 9.95
CA MET A 69 -9.01 -3.11 9.69
C MET A 69 -7.81 -2.47 10.44
N THR A 70 -6.95 -3.27 11.07
CA THR A 70 -5.69 -2.82 11.70
C THR A 70 -4.54 -2.62 10.71
N GLY A 71 -4.67 -3.08 9.46
CA GLY A 71 -3.60 -3.02 8.45
C GLY A 71 -2.56 -4.14 8.55
N VAL A 72 -2.61 -5.01 9.56
CA VAL A 72 -1.77 -6.20 9.74
C VAL A 72 -2.61 -7.46 9.63
N THR A 73 -1.97 -8.61 9.45
CA THR A 73 -2.64 -9.91 9.47
C THR A 73 -2.89 -10.39 10.89
N ALA A 74 -4.00 -11.08 11.10
CA ALA A 74 -4.38 -11.66 12.39
C ALA A 74 -4.33 -13.18 12.31
N GLU A 75 -3.89 -13.79 13.42
CA GLU A 75 -3.72 -15.23 13.56
C GLU A 75 -4.12 -15.66 14.99
N LYS A 76 -4.78 -16.82 15.08
CA LYS A 76 -4.99 -17.52 16.35
C LYS A 76 -4.68 -18.98 16.10
N HIS A 77 -3.56 -19.46 16.66
CA HIS A 77 -3.05 -20.81 16.41
C HIS A 77 -3.78 -21.83 17.28
N ASP A 78 -4.53 -22.71 16.65
CA ASP A 78 -5.16 -23.87 17.28
C ASP A 78 -4.42 -25.15 16.87
N SER A 79 -4.16 -26.02 17.85
CA SER A 79 -3.50 -27.30 17.57
C SER A 79 -4.47 -28.30 16.92
N PHE A 80 -3.96 -29.18 16.06
CA PHE A 80 -4.73 -30.29 15.53
C PHE A 80 -5.05 -31.38 16.58
N ILE A 81 -4.59 -31.24 17.82
CA ILE A 81 -4.75 -32.25 18.86
C ILE A 81 -6.21 -32.36 19.31
N SER A 82 -6.75 -33.57 19.25
CA SER A 82 -8.02 -33.94 19.86
C SER A 82 -7.83 -35.09 20.87
N PRO A 83 -8.51 -35.07 22.03
CA PRO A 83 -8.43 -36.13 22.99
C PRO A 83 -9.09 -37.42 22.49
N LYS A 84 -8.48 -38.56 22.85
CA LYS A 84 -9.02 -39.90 22.59
C LYS A 84 -9.06 -40.70 23.86
N ASP A 85 -9.93 -41.69 23.93
CA ASP A 85 -10.06 -42.59 25.06
C ASP A 85 -8.71 -43.21 25.45
N GLY A 86 -8.52 -43.40 26.79
CA GLY A 86 -7.30 -43.97 27.31
C GLY A 86 -6.12 -43.03 27.46
N GLY A 87 -6.36 -41.70 27.46
CA GLY A 87 -5.32 -40.70 27.64
C GLY A 87 -4.43 -40.48 26.39
N LYS A 88 -4.89 -40.95 25.24
CA LYS A 88 -4.23 -40.75 23.94
C LYS A 88 -4.77 -39.50 23.25
N VAL A 89 -4.06 -39.06 22.23
CA VAL A 89 -4.46 -37.94 21.37
C VAL A 89 -4.43 -38.40 19.92
N ILE A 90 -5.25 -37.75 19.10
CA ILE A 90 -5.25 -37.86 17.64
C ILE A 90 -5.09 -36.48 17.04
N MET A 91 -4.74 -36.41 15.75
CA MET A 91 -4.68 -35.17 14.99
C MET A 91 -5.93 -35.08 14.10
N GLU A 92 -6.80 -34.11 14.39
CA GLU A 92 -8.06 -33.89 13.68
C GLU A 92 -8.15 -32.47 13.14
N PHE A 93 -8.83 -32.31 12.04
CA PHE A 93 -9.24 -31.04 11.46
C PHE A 93 -10.50 -31.26 10.65
N SER A 94 -11.59 -30.70 11.09
CA SER A 94 -12.92 -30.93 10.51
C SER A 94 -13.25 -29.92 9.42
N GLY A 95 -14.20 -30.26 8.54
CA GLY A 95 -14.73 -29.32 7.56
C GLY A 95 -15.39 -28.09 8.21
N LYS A 96 -15.95 -28.23 9.43
CA LYS A 96 -16.47 -27.09 10.19
C LYS A 96 -15.35 -26.14 10.58
N GLU A 97 -14.24 -26.64 11.10
CA GLU A 97 -13.06 -25.84 11.47
C GLU A 97 -12.38 -25.22 10.26
N LEU A 98 -12.44 -25.85 9.08
CA LEU A 98 -11.97 -25.23 7.84
C LEU A 98 -12.86 -24.06 7.43
N ILE A 99 -14.18 -24.25 7.41
CA ILE A 99 -15.13 -23.25 6.90
C ILE A 99 -15.25 -22.05 7.80
N GLN A 100 -15.28 -22.25 9.13
CA GLN A 100 -15.66 -21.22 10.10
C GLN A 100 -14.78 -21.26 11.33
N GLY A 101 -14.33 -20.08 11.77
CA GLY A 101 -13.76 -19.83 13.10
C GLY A 101 -14.55 -18.78 13.86
N GLU A 102 -14.37 -18.76 15.18
CA GLU A 102 -15.06 -17.83 16.08
C GLU A 102 -14.01 -17.06 16.92
N PRO A 103 -13.23 -16.13 16.31
CA PRO A 103 -12.27 -15.32 17.05
C PRO A 103 -12.99 -14.30 17.95
N ASP A 104 -12.32 -13.90 19.03
CA ASP A 104 -12.78 -12.78 19.85
C ASP A 104 -12.63 -11.47 19.05
N ALA A 105 -13.75 -10.84 18.75
CA ALA A 105 -13.81 -9.58 18.00
C ALA A 105 -13.77 -8.34 18.92
N SER A 106 -13.74 -8.48 20.24
CA SER A 106 -13.86 -7.36 21.18
C SER A 106 -12.73 -6.34 21.07
N SER A 107 -11.53 -6.78 20.69
CA SER A 107 -10.33 -5.93 20.56
C SER A 107 -10.07 -5.40 19.14
N PHE A 108 -10.82 -5.85 18.14
CA PHE A 108 -10.64 -5.35 16.76
C PHE A 108 -11.38 -4.02 16.55
N PRO A 109 -10.80 -3.09 15.75
CA PRO A 109 -11.48 -1.85 15.36
C PRO A 109 -12.81 -2.14 14.68
N SER A 110 -13.87 -1.51 15.13
CA SER A 110 -15.21 -1.72 14.58
C SER A 110 -15.91 -0.44 14.16
N GLY A 111 -15.37 0.75 14.53
CA GLY A 111 -15.98 2.04 14.18
C GLY A 111 -17.45 2.14 14.59
N GLY A 112 -17.84 1.54 15.72
CA GLY A 112 -19.22 1.54 16.19
C GLY A 112 -20.13 0.48 15.56
N LEU A 113 -19.63 -0.37 14.64
CA LEU A 113 -20.42 -1.45 14.02
C LEU A 113 -21.03 -2.45 15.00
N ARG A 114 -20.41 -2.62 16.14
CA ARG A 114 -20.86 -3.55 17.18
C ARG A 114 -20.90 -2.86 18.54
N ALA A 115 -21.74 -3.39 19.42
CA ALA A 115 -21.74 -2.98 20.81
C ALA A 115 -20.43 -3.44 21.50
N THR A 116 -19.95 -2.66 22.47
CA THR A 116 -18.71 -2.94 23.19
C THR A 116 -18.68 -4.32 23.89
N PHE A 117 -19.86 -4.80 24.31
CA PHE A 117 -19.99 -6.10 24.97
C PHE A 117 -20.08 -7.29 24.00
N GLU A 118 -20.22 -7.06 22.70
CA GLU A 118 -20.25 -8.13 21.71
C GLU A 118 -18.83 -8.59 21.42
N ALA A 119 -18.48 -9.78 21.90
CA ALA A 119 -17.13 -10.33 21.71
C ALA A 119 -17.01 -11.29 20.53
N ARG A 120 -18.14 -11.86 20.05
CA ARG A 120 -18.12 -12.88 19.00
C ARG A 120 -17.98 -12.25 17.61
N GLY A 121 -17.02 -12.74 16.83
CA GLY A 121 -16.91 -12.55 15.40
C GLY A 121 -16.80 -13.88 14.69
N TYR A 122 -16.84 -13.87 13.37
CA TYR A 122 -16.71 -15.06 12.54
C TYR A 122 -15.66 -14.84 11.48
N THR A 123 -14.82 -15.87 11.28
CA THR A 123 -14.02 -16.01 10.07
C THR A 123 -14.67 -17.02 9.15
N ALA A 124 -14.58 -16.80 7.84
CA ALA A 124 -15.07 -17.74 6.84
C ALA A 124 -13.99 -18.01 5.78
N TRP A 125 -13.79 -19.28 5.46
CA TRP A 125 -12.78 -19.70 4.50
C TRP A 125 -13.01 -19.09 3.12
N ASP A 126 -11.97 -18.45 2.58
CA ASP A 126 -11.90 -18.01 1.20
C ASP A 126 -11.25 -19.10 0.35
N ALA A 127 -12.07 -19.92 -0.30
CA ALA A 127 -11.57 -20.98 -1.18
C ALA A 127 -10.88 -20.48 -2.46
N THR A 128 -10.96 -19.17 -2.77
CA THR A 128 -10.29 -18.55 -3.93
C THR A 128 -8.84 -18.19 -3.65
N SER A 129 -8.39 -18.30 -2.40
CA SER A 129 -7.00 -18.12 -1.97
C SER A 129 -6.44 -19.39 -1.38
N TYR A 130 -5.19 -19.71 -1.71
CA TYR A 130 -4.56 -20.93 -1.29
C TYR A 130 -4.12 -20.89 0.18
N ALA A 131 -4.38 -21.99 0.92
CA ALA A 131 -3.78 -22.20 2.23
C ALA A 131 -2.27 -22.44 2.10
N PHE A 132 -1.51 -22.04 3.09
CA PHE A 132 -0.05 -22.13 3.06
C PHE A 132 0.51 -22.45 4.46
N ILE A 133 1.75 -22.92 4.51
CA ILE A 133 2.45 -23.19 5.77
C ILE A 133 3.52 -22.14 6.00
N LYS A 134 3.43 -21.49 7.15
CA LYS A 134 4.37 -20.48 7.63
C LYS A 134 4.71 -20.78 9.09
N ASP A 135 5.99 -20.79 9.43
CA ASP A 135 6.47 -21.04 10.82
C ASP A 135 5.92 -22.33 11.45
N GLY A 136 5.69 -23.38 10.67
CA GLY A 136 5.13 -24.65 11.15
C GLY A 136 3.63 -24.61 11.47
N VAL A 137 2.91 -23.61 10.95
CA VAL A 137 1.46 -23.44 11.12
C VAL A 137 0.78 -23.44 9.76
N LEU A 138 -0.31 -24.17 9.63
CA LEU A 138 -1.20 -24.11 8.47
C LEU A 138 -2.03 -22.84 8.53
N CYS A 139 -1.75 -21.88 7.66
CA CYS A 139 -2.50 -20.63 7.51
C CYS A 139 -3.58 -20.77 6.45
N ILE A 140 -4.82 -20.54 6.84
CA ILE A 140 -6.00 -20.67 5.97
C ILE A 140 -6.53 -19.26 5.70
N PRO A 141 -6.46 -18.75 4.46
CA PRO A 141 -6.99 -17.43 4.13
C PRO A 141 -8.50 -17.35 4.38
N THR A 142 -8.93 -16.36 5.12
CA THR A 142 -10.33 -16.16 5.51
C THR A 142 -10.74 -14.69 5.40
N VAL A 143 -12.04 -14.46 5.36
CA VAL A 143 -12.67 -13.17 5.65
C VAL A 143 -13.06 -13.10 7.12
N PHE A 144 -13.33 -11.89 7.62
CA PHE A 144 -13.70 -11.68 9.02
C PHE A 144 -14.88 -10.73 9.13
N CYS A 145 -15.93 -11.13 9.86
CA CYS A 145 -17.13 -10.33 10.06
C CYS A 145 -17.56 -10.30 11.53
N SER A 146 -18.41 -9.32 11.85
CA SER A 146 -19.07 -9.19 13.16
C SER A 146 -20.10 -10.29 13.37
N TYR A 147 -20.65 -10.36 14.56
CA TYR A 147 -21.80 -11.23 14.89
C TYR A 147 -23.03 -10.93 14.00
N GLY A 148 -23.22 -9.67 13.63
CA GLY A 148 -24.27 -9.21 12.71
C GLY A 148 -24.03 -9.53 11.23
N GLY A 149 -22.80 -9.92 10.87
CA GLY A 149 -22.40 -10.22 9.48
C GLY A 149 -21.71 -9.08 8.73
N GLU A 150 -21.53 -7.91 9.36
CA GLU A 150 -20.80 -6.80 8.76
C GLU A 150 -19.30 -7.12 8.64
N ALA A 151 -18.70 -6.74 7.52
CA ALA A 151 -17.29 -6.96 7.27
C ALA A 151 -16.40 -6.11 8.20
N LEU A 152 -15.54 -6.76 8.97
CA LEU A 152 -14.54 -6.16 9.86
C LEU A 152 -13.11 -6.31 9.30
N ASP A 153 -12.99 -6.67 8.03
CA ASP A 153 -11.73 -6.91 7.34
C ASP A 153 -11.60 -6.09 6.05
N GLN A 154 -10.44 -6.22 5.41
CA GLN A 154 -10.15 -5.58 4.13
C GLN A 154 -10.54 -6.49 2.95
N LYS A 155 -10.53 -7.80 3.12
CA LYS A 155 -10.66 -8.77 2.02
C LYS A 155 -12.10 -8.95 1.55
N THR A 156 -13.08 -8.90 2.45
CA THR A 156 -14.49 -9.05 2.08
C THR A 156 -14.90 -8.02 1.04
N ALA A 157 -14.57 -6.76 1.26
CA ALA A 157 -14.87 -5.69 0.32
C ALA A 157 -14.12 -5.86 -1.01
N LEU A 158 -12.86 -6.32 -0.96
CA LEU A 158 -12.08 -6.62 -2.17
C LEU A 158 -12.77 -7.69 -3.01
N LEU A 159 -13.18 -8.81 -2.42
CA LEU A 159 -13.89 -9.88 -3.11
C LEU A 159 -15.22 -9.38 -3.72
N ARG A 160 -16.02 -8.63 -2.93
CA ARG A 160 -17.27 -8.01 -3.44
C ARG A 160 -17.00 -7.09 -4.63
N SER A 161 -15.93 -6.30 -4.61
CA SER A 161 -15.55 -5.41 -5.71
C SER A 161 -15.11 -6.16 -6.97
N MET A 162 -14.42 -7.30 -6.80
CA MET A 162 -14.05 -8.19 -7.91
C MET A 162 -15.30 -8.82 -8.56
N GLU A 163 -16.29 -9.20 -7.78
CA GLU A 163 -17.59 -9.67 -8.32
C GLU A 163 -18.34 -8.56 -9.05
N ALA A 164 -18.30 -7.33 -8.53
CA ALA A 164 -18.95 -6.17 -9.15
C ALA A 164 -18.36 -5.88 -10.54
N ILE A 165 -17.04 -5.78 -10.65
CA ILE A 165 -16.40 -5.50 -11.94
C ILE A 165 -16.54 -6.68 -12.91
N ASN A 166 -16.47 -7.93 -12.44
CA ASN A 166 -16.75 -9.11 -13.27
C ASN A 166 -18.14 -9.02 -13.90
N ARG A 167 -19.17 -8.73 -13.09
CA ARG A 167 -20.56 -8.63 -13.56
C ARG A 167 -20.72 -7.60 -14.67
N GLN A 168 -20.16 -6.41 -14.49
CA GLN A 168 -20.34 -5.31 -15.43
C GLN A 168 -19.47 -5.48 -16.69
N ALA A 169 -18.23 -5.93 -16.53
CA ALA A 169 -17.36 -6.23 -17.67
C ALA A 169 -17.94 -7.33 -18.55
N MET A 170 -18.55 -8.37 -17.98
CA MET A 170 -19.23 -9.43 -18.72
C MET A 170 -20.42 -8.91 -19.53
N ARG A 171 -21.17 -7.92 -19.01
CA ARG A 171 -22.25 -7.27 -19.79
C ARG A 171 -21.69 -6.59 -21.04
N VAL A 172 -20.63 -5.80 -20.84
CA VAL A 172 -19.95 -5.08 -21.95
C VAL A 172 -19.38 -6.08 -22.97
N LEU A 173 -18.66 -7.11 -22.53
CA LEU A 173 -18.06 -8.11 -23.43
C LEU A 173 -19.08 -8.84 -24.29
N LYS A 174 -20.27 -9.13 -23.76
CA LYS A 174 -21.36 -9.74 -24.54
C LYS A 174 -21.82 -8.84 -25.70
N LEU A 175 -21.82 -7.52 -25.51
CA LEU A 175 -22.17 -6.56 -26.57
C LEU A 175 -21.16 -6.58 -27.74
N PHE A 176 -19.89 -6.93 -27.44
CA PHE A 176 -18.84 -7.14 -28.45
C PHE A 176 -18.81 -8.58 -29.02
N GLY A 177 -19.75 -9.44 -28.63
CA GLY A 177 -19.83 -10.82 -29.14
C GLY A 177 -18.81 -11.80 -28.53
N ASN A 178 -18.24 -11.50 -27.37
CA ASN A 178 -17.34 -12.42 -26.66
C ASN A 178 -18.16 -13.52 -25.95
N GLU A 179 -18.56 -14.56 -26.68
CA GLU A 179 -19.39 -15.67 -26.14
C GLU A 179 -18.59 -16.73 -25.37
N ASP A 180 -17.30 -16.83 -25.61
CA ASP A 180 -16.37 -17.80 -25.01
C ASP A 180 -15.86 -17.39 -23.63
N VAL A 181 -16.00 -16.11 -23.26
CA VAL A 181 -15.62 -15.59 -21.95
C VAL A 181 -16.68 -15.94 -20.90
N THR A 182 -16.26 -16.55 -19.80
CA THR A 182 -17.16 -16.91 -18.68
C THR A 182 -16.93 -16.08 -17.44
N SER A 183 -15.79 -15.44 -17.30
CA SER A 183 -15.48 -14.53 -16.18
C SER A 183 -14.39 -13.53 -16.53
N VAL A 184 -14.43 -12.39 -15.83
CA VAL A 184 -13.41 -11.35 -15.86
C VAL A 184 -12.81 -11.18 -14.47
N LYS A 185 -11.50 -11.00 -14.41
CA LYS A 185 -10.76 -10.81 -13.16
C LYS A 185 -9.86 -9.57 -13.27
N THR A 186 -9.73 -8.85 -12.18
CA THR A 186 -8.67 -7.86 -12.07
C THR A 186 -7.37 -8.51 -11.62
N THR A 187 -6.26 -7.99 -12.12
CA THR A 187 -4.91 -8.46 -11.82
C THR A 187 -4.07 -7.32 -11.27
N VAL A 188 -3.18 -7.64 -10.34
CA VAL A 188 -2.30 -6.65 -9.70
C VAL A 188 -0.90 -7.21 -9.49
N GLY A 189 0.11 -6.36 -9.76
CA GLY A 189 1.49 -6.57 -9.38
C GLY A 189 1.98 -5.36 -8.56
N PRO A 190 1.98 -5.42 -7.22
CA PRO A 190 2.43 -4.32 -6.39
C PRO A 190 3.96 -4.33 -6.25
N GLU A 191 4.61 -3.23 -6.58
CA GLU A 191 6.04 -3.01 -6.38
C GLU A 191 6.27 -2.51 -4.95
N GLN A 192 6.96 -3.28 -4.11
CA GLN A 192 7.16 -2.98 -2.70
C GLN A 192 8.50 -2.29 -2.46
N GLU A 193 8.47 -0.99 -2.16
CA GLU A 193 9.63 -0.25 -1.69
C GLU A 193 9.79 -0.38 -0.17
N TYR A 194 11.04 -0.34 0.30
CA TYR A 194 11.38 -0.49 1.72
C TYR A 194 12.78 0.02 2.02
N PHE A 195 13.06 0.34 3.31
CA PHE A 195 14.40 0.64 3.79
C PHE A 195 14.98 -0.52 4.59
N LEU A 196 16.28 -0.76 4.45
CA LEU A 196 17.04 -1.69 5.28
C LEU A 196 18.12 -0.93 6.05
N ILE A 197 18.02 -0.98 7.38
CA ILE A 197 18.98 -0.34 8.27
C ILE A 197 19.60 -1.36 9.23
N ASP A 198 20.74 -1.02 9.77
CA ASP A 198 21.41 -1.86 10.77
C ASP A 198 20.59 -1.93 12.06
N LYS A 199 20.38 -3.16 12.58
CA LYS A 199 19.65 -3.37 13.81
C LYS A 199 20.24 -2.65 15.00
N SER A 200 21.57 -2.55 15.06
CA SER A 200 22.25 -1.86 16.17
C SER A 200 22.01 -0.36 16.21
N ALA A 201 21.73 0.27 15.06
CA ALA A 201 21.30 1.66 14.98
C ALA A 201 19.80 1.82 15.34
N PHE A 202 18.96 0.91 14.83
CA PHE A 202 17.53 0.88 15.13
C PHE A 202 17.25 0.73 16.63
N ASP A 203 17.91 -0.20 17.32
CA ASP A 203 17.69 -0.49 18.75
C ASP A 203 18.02 0.72 19.66
N LYS A 204 18.73 1.72 19.15
CA LYS A 204 19.07 2.95 19.87
C LYS A 204 18.10 4.10 19.62
N ARG A 205 17.08 3.92 18.77
CA ARG A 205 16.17 4.99 18.38
C ARG A 205 14.73 4.67 18.75
N LYS A 206 14.23 5.33 19.78
CA LYS A 206 12.86 5.16 20.26
C LYS A 206 11.81 5.48 19.20
N ASP A 207 12.05 6.51 18.38
CA ASP A 207 11.17 6.91 17.29
C ASP A 207 11.02 5.80 16.23
N LEU A 208 12.10 5.20 15.79
CA LEU A 208 12.05 4.06 14.85
C LEU A 208 11.32 2.86 15.46
N ILE A 209 11.54 2.57 16.76
CA ILE A 209 10.91 1.44 17.45
C ILE A 209 9.39 1.64 17.58
N PHE A 210 8.93 2.84 17.98
CA PHE A 210 7.53 3.08 18.28
C PHE A 210 6.70 3.54 17.06
N THR A 211 7.34 4.23 16.10
CA THR A 211 6.61 4.86 15.00
C THR A 211 7.05 4.39 13.61
N GLY A 212 8.17 3.69 13.49
CA GLY A 212 8.74 3.26 12.21
C GLY A 212 9.41 4.38 11.42
N ARG A 213 9.44 5.62 11.95
CA ARG A 213 10.10 6.78 11.31
C ARG A 213 10.91 7.59 12.31
N THR A 214 11.87 8.35 11.80
CA THR A 214 12.64 9.30 12.62
C THR A 214 11.82 10.56 12.85
N LEU A 215 11.64 10.94 14.12
CA LEU A 215 10.96 12.18 14.53
C LEU A 215 11.93 13.35 14.66
N TYR A 216 13.22 13.06 14.86
CA TYR A 216 14.36 13.98 14.85
C TYR A 216 15.45 13.44 13.93
N GLY A 217 16.26 14.31 13.39
CA GLY A 217 17.44 13.95 12.61
C GLY A 217 17.86 15.06 11.65
N ALA A 218 19.05 15.59 11.86
CA ALA A 218 19.67 16.53 10.95
C ALA A 218 20.11 15.82 9.65
N LYS A 219 20.07 16.51 8.52
CA LYS A 219 20.52 16.00 7.25
C LYS A 219 22.00 15.58 7.33
N ALA A 220 22.30 14.41 6.79
CA ALA A 220 23.68 13.96 6.61
C ALA A 220 24.39 14.85 5.56
N PRO A 221 25.73 14.95 5.61
CA PRO A 221 26.51 15.68 4.60
C PRO A 221 26.32 15.16 3.18
N LYS A 222 25.96 13.89 3.03
CA LYS A 222 25.58 13.26 1.78
C LYS A 222 24.20 12.62 1.95
N GLY A 223 23.31 12.86 0.99
CA GLY A 223 22.00 12.21 0.83
C GLY A 223 21.96 11.38 -0.45
N GLN A 224 21.07 11.75 -1.36
CA GLN A 224 20.82 11.06 -2.65
C GLN A 224 21.29 11.87 -3.86
N GLU A 225 22.07 12.95 -3.67
CA GLU A 225 22.40 13.95 -4.68
C GLU A 225 23.19 13.43 -5.89
N LEU A 226 23.85 12.28 -5.75
CA LEU A 226 24.69 11.71 -6.80
C LEU A 226 24.03 10.54 -7.53
N ASP A 227 22.84 10.14 -7.15
CA ASP A 227 22.11 8.96 -7.68
C ASP A 227 22.92 7.65 -7.66
N ASP A 228 23.99 7.63 -6.87
CA ASP A 228 24.98 6.55 -6.84
C ASP A 228 24.49 5.31 -6.06
N HIS A 229 23.38 5.40 -5.35
CA HIS A 229 22.72 4.24 -4.75
C HIS A 229 21.84 3.51 -5.77
N TYR A 230 21.01 4.22 -6.49
CA TYR A 230 20.11 3.63 -7.51
C TYR A 230 20.88 2.88 -8.60
N PHE A 231 21.93 3.49 -9.14
CA PHE A 231 22.78 2.90 -10.17
C PHE A 231 23.97 2.09 -9.60
N GLY A 232 24.04 1.92 -8.29
CA GLY A 232 25.08 1.20 -7.60
C GLY A 232 24.85 -0.31 -7.54
N ALA A 233 25.93 -1.07 -7.28
CA ALA A 233 25.80 -2.49 -6.99
C ALA A 233 25.09 -2.73 -5.65
N ILE A 234 24.28 -3.79 -5.57
CA ILE A 234 23.67 -4.23 -4.32
C ILE A 234 24.76 -4.66 -3.35
N LYS A 235 24.75 -4.12 -2.14
CA LYS A 235 25.73 -4.43 -1.11
C LYS A 235 25.65 -5.90 -0.67
N PRO A 236 26.75 -6.57 -0.33
CA PRO A 236 26.79 -8.02 -0.07
C PRO A 236 25.79 -8.48 1.00
N ARG A 237 25.64 -7.72 2.10
CA ARG A 237 24.70 -8.05 3.18
C ARG A 237 23.25 -7.89 2.76
N VAL A 238 22.95 -6.90 1.92
CA VAL A 238 21.63 -6.69 1.31
C VAL A 238 21.32 -7.80 0.31
N ALA A 239 22.27 -8.17 -0.54
CA ALA A 239 22.12 -9.28 -1.49
C ALA A 239 21.83 -10.62 -0.79
N ALA A 240 22.48 -10.87 0.35
CA ALA A 240 22.20 -12.06 1.16
C ALA A 240 20.77 -12.06 1.73
N PHE A 241 20.30 -10.90 2.21
CA PHE A 241 18.92 -10.70 2.65
C PHE A 241 17.95 -10.95 1.49
N MET A 242 18.15 -10.29 0.34
CA MET A 242 17.26 -10.41 -0.82
C MET A 242 17.17 -11.86 -1.31
N LYS A 243 18.31 -12.57 -1.35
CA LYS A 243 18.33 -13.98 -1.74
C LYS A 243 17.49 -14.85 -0.80
N GLU A 244 17.64 -14.70 0.52
CA GLU A 244 16.84 -15.47 1.49
C GLU A 244 15.37 -15.09 1.44
N LEU A 245 15.06 -13.80 1.27
CA LEU A 245 13.69 -13.32 1.10
C LEU A 245 13.03 -13.97 -0.12
N ASN A 246 13.70 -14.01 -1.26
CA ASN A 246 13.19 -14.66 -2.46
C ASN A 246 12.95 -16.16 -2.23
N ASP A 247 13.88 -16.88 -1.59
CA ASP A 247 13.73 -18.29 -1.29
C ASP A 247 12.48 -18.56 -0.40
N GLU A 248 12.23 -17.72 0.61
CA GLU A 248 11.04 -17.83 1.47
C GLU A 248 9.76 -17.47 0.72
N LEU A 249 9.75 -16.41 -0.08
CA LEU A 249 8.59 -15.98 -0.86
C LEU A 249 8.23 -17.00 -1.94
N TRP A 250 9.21 -17.59 -2.63
CA TRP A 250 8.94 -18.63 -3.62
C TRP A 250 8.32 -19.88 -3.00
N LYS A 251 8.75 -20.32 -1.81
CA LYS A 251 8.10 -21.42 -1.07
C LYS A 251 6.62 -21.13 -0.80
N LEU A 252 6.28 -19.86 -0.55
CA LEU A 252 4.91 -19.40 -0.29
C LEU A 252 4.12 -19.05 -1.57
N GLY A 253 4.66 -19.37 -2.76
CA GLY A 253 3.98 -19.16 -4.04
C GLY A 253 4.00 -17.71 -4.55
N VAL A 254 4.71 -16.81 -3.87
CA VAL A 254 4.87 -15.43 -4.32
C VAL A 254 5.87 -15.38 -5.46
N LEU A 255 5.45 -14.83 -6.60
CA LEU A 255 6.28 -14.71 -7.81
C LEU A 255 7.24 -13.51 -7.72
N ALA A 256 8.03 -13.41 -6.65
CA ALA A 256 9.08 -12.40 -6.51
C ALA A 256 10.07 -12.50 -7.68
N LYS A 257 10.27 -11.41 -8.41
CA LYS A 257 11.03 -11.44 -9.67
C LYS A 257 12.12 -10.38 -9.74
N THR A 258 11.82 -9.15 -9.40
CA THR A 258 12.74 -8.01 -9.54
C THR A 258 13.13 -7.50 -8.17
N GLU A 259 14.41 -7.22 -8.00
CA GLU A 259 14.99 -6.61 -6.82
C GLU A 259 16.08 -5.63 -7.23
N HIS A 260 16.12 -4.44 -6.66
CA HIS A 260 17.12 -3.43 -6.94
C HIS A 260 17.22 -2.39 -5.81
N ASN A 261 18.22 -1.52 -5.91
CA ASN A 261 18.35 -0.35 -5.07
C ASN A 261 17.41 0.75 -5.56
N GLU A 262 16.79 1.49 -4.63
CA GLU A 262 16.06 2.69 -4.89
C GLU A 262 16.91 3.96 -4.72
N VAL A 263 16.32 5.15 -4.98
CA VAL A 263 17.06 6.42 -5.04
C VAL A 263 17.64 6.82 -3.69
N ALA A 264 16.87 6.69 -2.61
CA ALA A 264 17.35 7.06 -1.28
C ALA A 264 18.40 6.06 -0.76
N PRO A 265 19.42 6.51 -0.03
CA PRO A 265 20.35 5.60 0.63
C PRO A 265 19.64 4.61 1.54
N ALA A 266 20.04 3.36 1.51
CA ALA A 266 19.45 2.23 2.22
C ALA A 266 18.01 1.84 1.78
N GLN A 267 17.50 2.41 0.69
CA GLN A 267 16.21 2.08 0.10
C GLN A 267 16.35 1.04 -1.00
N HIS A 268 15.38 0.13 -1.06
CA HIS A 268 15.33 -0.99 -2.01
C HIS A 268 13.90 -1.25 -2.45
N GLU A 269 13.75 -2.00 -3.54
CA GLU A 269 12.44 -2.43 -4.06
C GLU A 269 12.44 -3.93 -4.39
N MET A 270 11.28 -4.55 -4.19
CA MET A 270 10.95 -5.87 -4.71
C MET A 270 9.64 -5.82 -5.49
N ALA A 271 9.65 -6.33 -6.72
CA ALA A 271 8.47 -6.39 -7.57
C ALA A 271 8.14 -7.85 -7.94
N PRO A 272 6.91 -8.32 -7.66
CA PRO A 272 6.44 -9.62 -8.09
C PRO A 272 5.87 -9.57 -9.52
N ILE A 273 5.73 -10.73 -10.14
CA ILE A 273 4.83 -10.87 -11.28
C ILE A 273 3.40 -10.74 -10.78
N PHE A 274 2.53 -10.09 -11.56
CA PHE A 274 1.13 -9.88 -11.23
C PHE A 274 0.36 -11.21 -11.11
N THR A 275 -0.69 -11.18 -10.29
CA THR A 275 -1.68 -12.26 -10.16
C THR A 275 -3.07 -11.66 -9.93
N THR A 276 -4.09 -12.49 -9.72
CA THR A 276 -5.44 -12.01 -9.38
C THR A 276 -5.42 -11.19 -8.11
N THR A 277 -6.24 -10.15 -8.06
CA THR A 277 -6.13 -9.09 -7.04
C THR A 277 -6.25 -9.60 -5.60
N ASN A 278 -7.12 -10.59 -5.33
CA ASN A 278 -7.24 -11.21 -4.01
C ASN A 278 -5.97 -11.95 -3.58
N ILE A 279 -5.38 -12.74 -4.49
CA ILE A 279 -4.11 -13.44 -4.23
C ILE A 279 -2.96 -12.44 -4.09
N ALA A 280 -2.92 -11.41 -4.95
CA ALA A 280 -1.91 -10.36 -4.86
C ALA A 280 -1.96 -9.62 -3.51
N ALA A 281 -3.16 -9.38 -2.97
CA ALA A 281 -3.34 -8.77 -1.65
C ALA A 281 -2.80 -9.65 -0.53
N ASP A 282 -3.09 -10.94 -0.55
CA ASP A 282 -2.55 -11.90 0.42
C ASP A 282 -1.03 -12.00 0.31
N HIS A 283 -0.51 -12.14 -0.92
CA HIS A 283 0.92 -12.20 -1.19
C HIS A 283 1.67 -10.94 -0.74
N ASN A 284 1.07 -9.75 -0.90
CA ASN A 284 1.69 -8.52 -0.44
C ASN A 284 1.78 -8.46 1.10
N GLN A 285 0.75 -8.92 1.82
CA GLN A 285 0.81 -9.02 3.28
C GLN A 285 1.89 -10.00 3.74
N LEU A 286 1.99 -11.17 3.10
CA LEU A 286 3.07 -12.13 3.35
C LEU A 286 4.44 -11.54 3.06
N THR A 287 4.58 -10.84 1.94
CA THR A 287 5.83 -10.17 1.55
C THR A 287 6.29 -9.20 2.62
N MET A 288 5.41 -8.32 3.10
CA MET A 288 5.75 -7.36 4.16
C MET A 288 6.15 -8.05 5.47
N GLU A 289 5.49 -9.14 5.83
CA GLU A 289 5.84 -9.92 7.01
C GLU A 289 7.20 -10.60 6.85
N MET A 290 7.43 -11.27 5.71
CA MET A 290 8.68 -11.96 5.44
C MET A 290 9.88 -11.01 5.34
N MET A 291 9.71 -9.82 4.75
CA MET A 291 10.73 -8.78 4.74
C MET A 291 11.22 -8.44 6.16
N ARG A 292 10.30 -8.25 7.10
CA ARG A 292 10.66 -7.97 8.51
C ARG A 292 11.37 -9.14 9.16
N LYS A 293 10.87 -10.37 8.99
CA LYS A 293 11.44 -11.58 9.59
C LYS A 293 12.84 -11.90 9.05
N VAL A 294 12.99 -11.87 7.73
CA VAL A 294 14.28 -12.16 7.10
C VAL A 294 15.31 -11.08 7.42
N ALA A 295 14.92 -9.79 7.44
CA ALA A 295 15.82 -8.71 7.84
C ALA A 295 16.46 -8.97 9.22
N GLN A 296 15.66 -9.40 10.20
CA GLN A 296 16.16 -9.72 11.55
C GLN A 296 17.22 -10.84 11.54
N ARG A 297 17.06 -11.86 10.68
CA ARG A 297 18.03 -12.96 10.56
C ARG A 297 19.40 -12.46 10.07
N HIS A 298 19.40 -11.36 9.29
CA HIS A 298 20.62 -10.70 8.78
C HIS A 298 21.13 -9.56 9.68
N GLY A 299 20.56 -9.39 10.90
CA GLY A 299 20.91 -8.28 11.78
C GLY A 299 20.51 -6.92 11.19
N LEU A 300 19.52 -6.90 10.32
CA LEU A 300 18.91 -5.72 9.72
C LEU A 300 17.50 -5.50 10.28
N VAL A 301 16.95 -4.31 10.02
CA VAL A 301 15.54 -4.00 10.22
C VAL A 301 14.97 -3.46 8.92
N CYS A 302 13.85 -4.03 8.48
CA CYS A 302 13.10 -3.56 7.34
C CYS A 302 12.07 -2.53 7.80
N LEU A 303 12.20 -1.29 7.33
CA LEU A 303 11.25 -0.22 7.57
C LEU A 303 10.30 -0.12 6.37
N LEU A 304 9.01 -0.26 6.65
CA LEU A 304 7.92 -0.15 5.66
C LEU A 304 7.12 1.15 5.81
N HIS A 305 7.54 2.05 6.69
CA HIS A 305 6.92 3.36 6.80
C HIS A 305 7.12 4.18 5.52
N GLU A 306 6.13 4.98 5.14
CA GLU A 306 6.12 5.76 3.89
C GLU A 306 7.20 6.84 3.85
N LYS A 307 7.58 7.39 5.01
CA LYS A 307 8.60 8.45 5.12
C LYS A 307 9.47 8.23 6.38
N PRO A 308 10.36 7.22 6.38
CA PRO A 308 11.16 6.93 7.57
C PRO A 308 12.18 8.03 7.87
N PHE A 309 12.66 8.73 6.85
CA PHE A 309 13.70 9.76 6.95
C PHE A 309 13.27 11.02 6.21
N ASP A 310 13.43 12.16 6.85
CA ASP A 310 13.17 13.45 6.22
C ASP A 310 14.31 13.84 5.25
N GLY A 311 13.96 14.56 4.19
CA GLY A 311 14.92 15.07 3.21
C GLY A 311 15.47 14.08 2.19
N VAL A 312 15.00 12.82 2.19
CA VAL A 312 15.26 11.80 1.15
C VAL A 312 13.93 11.20 0.67
N ASN A 313 13.94 10.42 -0.42
CA ASN A 313 12.73 9.79 -0.93
C ASN A 313 12.02 8.95 0.14
N GLY A 314 10.71 8.92 0.07
CA GLY A 314 9.88 7.98 0.83
C GLY A 314 9.64 6.69 0.07
N SER A 315 8.97 5.73 0.70
CA SER A 315 8.62 4.43 0.13
C SER A 315 7.13 4.32 -0.15
N GLY A 316 6.80 3.82 -1.34
CA GLY A 316 5.45 3.52 -1.77
C GLY A 316 5.25 2.09 -2.22
N LYS A 317 4.09 1.86 -2.83
CA LYS A 317 3.79 0.67 -3.63
C LYS A 317 3.21 1.13 -4.96
N HIS A 318 3.86 0.81 -6.06
CA HIS A 318 3.25 1.04 -7.35
C HIS A 318 2.27 -0.10 -7.65
N ASN A 319 0.99 0.22 -7.68
CA ASN A 319 -0.09 -0.74 -7.87
C ASN A 319 -0.37 -0.91 -9.37
N ASN A 320 0.30 -1.88 -10.00
CA ASN A 320 0.12 -2.20 -11.42
C ASN A 320 -1.17 -3.00 -11.61
N TRP A 321 -2.25 -2.34 -12.03
CA TRP A 321 -3.60 -2.89 -12.11
C TRP A 321 -4.05 -3.05 -13.57
N SER A 322 -4.70 -4.19 -13.87
CA SER A 322 -5.32 -4.45 -15.17
C SER A 322 -6.56 -5.34 -15.03
N ILE A 323 -7.25 -5.57 -16.16
CA ILE A 323 -8.47 -6.37 -16.25
C ILE A 323 -8.25 -7.46 -17.30
N SER A 324 -8.51 -8.72 -16.95
CA SER A 324 -8.30 -9.85 -17.87
C SER A 324 -9.48 -10.83 -17.85
N THR A 325 -9.76 -11.42 -19.00
CA THR A 325 -10.73 -12.52 -19.14
C THR A 325 -10.14 -13.85 -18.65
N ASP A 326 -10.98 -14.83 -18.38
CA ASP A 326 -10.58 -16.20 -18.10
C ASP A 326 -9.95 -16.92 -19.30
N THR A 327 -10.13 -16.39 -20.52
CA THR A 327 -9.46 -16.84 -21.75
C THR A 327 -8.05 -16.25 -21.91
N GLY A 328 -7.61 -15.37 -21.00
CA GLY A 328 -6.27 -14.77 -20.98
C GLY A 328 -6.12 -13.48 -21.78
N VAL A 329 -7.22 -12.88 -22.25
CA VAL A 329 -7.21 -11.60 -22.94
C VAL A 329 -7.15 -10.46 -21.93
N ASN A 330 -6.15 -9.58 -22.05
CA ASN A 330 -6.08 -8.34 -21.28
C ASN A 330 -6.94 -7.25 -21.94
N LEU A 331 -7.95 -6.74 -21.26
CA LEU A 331 -8.92 -5.76 -21.80
C LEU A 331 -8.34 -4.34 -21.90
N LEU A 332 -7.17 -4.10 -21.29
CA LEU A 332 -6.41 -2.86 -21.42
C LEU A 332 -5.22 -3.00 -22.39
N GLU A 333 -5.19 -4.06 -23.20
CA GLU A 333 -4.20 -4.23 -24.27
C GLU A 333 -4.65 -3.48 -25.52
N PRO A 334 -3.94 -2.42 -25.93
CA PRO A 334 -4.34 -1.61 -27.10
C PRO A 334 -4.22 -2.35 -28.42
N GLY A 335 -3.35 -3.36 -28.49
CA GLY A 335 -3.03 -4.06 -29.72
C GLY A 335 -2.13 -3.25 -30.64
N GLU A 336 -2.06 -3.66 -31.93
CA GLU A 336 -1.22 -2.99 -32.93
C GLU A 336 -1.86 -1.70 -33.49
N THR A 337 -3.19 -1.67 -33.54
CA THR A 337 -3.99 -0.53 -34.01
C THR A 337 -4.98 -0.06 -32.94
N PRO A 338 -4.52 0.69 -31.91
CA PRO A 338 -5.36 1.11 -30.79
C PRO A 338 -6.60 1.91 -31.21
N TYR A 339 -6.50 2.71 -32.26
CA TYR A 339 -7.60 3.52 -32.79
C TYR A 339 -8.77 2.67 -33.33
N GLU A 340 -8.48 1.50 -33.89
CA GLU A 340 -9.48 0.55 -34.40
C GLU A 340 -10.02 -0.41 -33.33
N ASN A 341 -9.37 -0.48 -32.17
CA ASN A 341 -9.77 -1.37 -31.09
C ASN A 341 -10.84 -0.72 -30.19
N ALA A 342 -12.07 -0.73 -30.66
CA ALA A 342 -13.19 -0.09 -29.97
C ALA A 342 -13.47 -0.69 -28.58
N GLN A 343 -13.24 -2.01 -28.37
CA GLN A 343 -13.35 -2.64 -27.07
C GLN A 343 -12.32 -2.07 -26.09
N PHE A 344 -11.05 -2.01 -26.49
CA PHE A 344 -10.00 -1.39 -25.67
C PHE A 344 -10.34 0.07 -25.34
N LEU A 345 -10.76 0.85 -26.34
CA LEU A 345 -11.10 2.27 -26.14
C LEU A 345 -12.25 2.45 -25.15
N LEU A 346 -13.26 1.56 -25.17
CA LEU A 346 -14.36 1.63 -24.22
C LEU A 346 -13.89 1.33 -22.79
N PHE A 347 -13.06 0.29 -22.58
CA PHE A 347 -12.49 0.00 -21.26
C PHE A 347 -11.55 1.11 -20.79
N LEU A 348 -10.75 1.70 -21.68
CA LEU A 348 -9.93 2.87 -21.39
C LEU A 348 -10.78 4.06 -20.93
N CYS A 349 -11.86 4.36 -21.66
CA CYS A 349 -12.80 5.43 -21.31
C CYS A 349 -13.49 5.18 -19.96
N ALA A 350 -13.82 3.93 -19.63
CA ALA A 350 -14.36 3.59 -18.31
C ALA A 350 -13.37 3.92 -17.20
N VAL A 351 -12.08 3.64 -17.39
CA VAL A 351 -11.05 4.00 -16.40
C VAL A 351 -10.86 5.52 -16.31
N ILE A 352 -10.82 6.23 -17.45
CA ILE A 352 -10.69 7.70 -17.47
C ILE A 352 -11.84 8.33 -16.68
N LYS A 353 -13.07 7.93 -16.98
CA LYS A 353 -14.27 8.45 -16.31
C LYS A 353 -14.27 8.12 -14.83
N ALA A 354 -13.94 6.87 -14.43
CA ALA A 354 -13.86 6.44 -13.04
C ALA A 354 -12.85 7.26 -12.23
N VAL A 355 -11.66 7.52 -12.79
CA VAL A 355 -10.62 8.30 -12.12
C VAL A 355 -11.04 9.77 -11.98
N ASP A 356 -11.72 10.33 -12.97
CA ASP A 356 -12.20 11.72 -12.92
C ASP A 356 -13.36 11.90 -11.92
N GLU A 357 -14.36 11.04 -11.96
CA GLU A 357 -15.55 11.19 -11.10
C GLU A 357 -15.27 10.83 -9.63
N TYR A 358 -14.35 9.87 -9.39
CA TYR A 358 -14.06 9.32 -8.06
C TYR A 358 -12.61 9.59 -7.61
N GLN A 359 -12.01 10.70 -8.04
CA GLN A 359 -10.67 11.11 -7.62
C GLN A 359 -10.55 11.25 -6.09
N ASP A 360 -11.63 11.65 -5.42
CA ASP A 360 -11.75 11.70 -3.95
C ASP A 360 -11.59 10.30 -3.33
N LEU A 361 -12.33 9.29 -3.81
CA LEU A 361 -12.21 7.92 -3.31
C LEU A 361 -10.84 7.31 -3.57
N LEU A 362 -10.22 7.60 -4.72
CA LEU A 362 -8.85 7.16 -5.00
C LEU A 362 -7.87 7.78 -4.00
N ARG A 363 -7.99 9.08 -3.69
CA ARG A 363 -7.17 9.73 -2.67
C ARG A 363 -7.45 9.16 -1.27
N ILE A 364 -8.71 8.90 -0.91
CA ILE A 364 -9.11 8.27 0.35
C ILE A 364 -8.50 6.87 0.49
N SER A 365 -8.41 6.12 -0.60
CA SER A 365 -7.89 4.75 -0.58
C SER A 365 -6.42 4.66 -0.15
N VAL A 366 -5.68 5.74 -0.28
CA VAL A 366 -4.26 5.87 0.06
C VAL A 366 -4.01 6.87 1.20
N ALA A 367 -5.07 7.28 1.90
CA ALA A 367 -5.00 8.25 2.99
C ALA A 367 -4.55 7.60 4.30
N SER A 368 -3.40 8.02 4.81
CA SER A 368 -2.87 7.68 6.13
C SER A 368 -1.92 8.77 6.62
N ALA A 369 -1.70 8.84 7.94
CA ALA A 369 -0.77 9.80 8.53
C ALA A 369 0.65 9.64 7.95
N GLY A 370 1.11 8.40 7.76
CA GLY A 370 2.42 8.10 7.16
C GLY A 370 2.52 8.58 5.71
N ASN A 371 1.51 8.32 4.90
CA ASN A 371 1.52 8.68 3.48
C ASN A 371 1.34 10.18 3.24
N ASP A 372 0.70 10.91 4.16
CA ASP A 372 0.61 12.37 4.09
C ASP A 372 2.01 13.04 4.18
N HIS A 373 2.98 12.41 4.86
CA HIS A 373 4.37 12.86 4.87
C HIS A 373 5.13 12.58 3.57
N ARG A 374 4.68 11.60 2.79
CA ARG A 374 5.33 11.18 1.53
C ARG A 374 4.79 11.95 0.33
N LEU A 375 3.47 12.05 0.17
CA LEU A 375 2.82 12.64 -1.01
C LEU A 375 3.22 14.12 -1.20
N GLY A 376 3.67 14.43 -2.44
CA GLY A 376 4.13 15.78 -2.80
C GLY A 376 5.50 16.16 -2.25
N ALA A 377 6.28 15.22 -1.69
CA ALA A 377 7.62 15.43 -1.18
C ALA A 377 8.63 14.46 -1.83
N ASN A 378 9.83 14.93 -2.15
CA ASN A 378 10.97 14.12 -2.60
C ASN A 378 10.57 13.03 -3.63
N GLU A 379 10.19 13.45 -4.83
CA GLU A 379 9.82 12.58 -5.98
C GLU A 379 8.56 11.72 -5.79
N ALA A 380 7.75 11.96 -4.76
CA ALA A 380 6.44 11.35 -4.65
C ALA A 380 5.37 12.18 -5.39
N PRO A 381 4.34 11.56 -6.00
CA PRO A 381 3.29 12.29 -6.70
C PRO A 381 2.55 13.24 -5.74
N PRO A 382 2.04 14.37 -6.24
CA PRO A 382 1.23 15.28 -5.43
C PRO A 382 -0.09 14.62 -5.01
N ALA A 383 -0.77 15.21 -4.02
CA ALA A 383 -2.07 14.75 -3.54
C ALA A 383 -3.24 15.05 -4.52
N ILE A 384 -2.92 15.39 -5.75
CA ILE A 384 -3.86 15.61 -6.85
C ILE A 384 -3.86 14.36 -7.72
N VAL A 385 -5.02 13.71 -7.85
CA VAL A 385 -5.17 12.58 -8.77
C VAL A 385 -5.26 13.11 -10.20
N SER A 386 -4.36 12.65 -11.06
CA SER A 386 -4.36 12.91 -12.51
C SER A 386 -3.86 11.68 -13.26
N MET A 387 -4.16 11.59 -14.55
CA MET A 387 -3.86 10.42 -15.36
C MET A 387 -2.87 10.77 -16.48
N PHE A 388 -1.82 9.95 -16.63
CA PHE A 388 -0.89 9.99 -17.75
C PHE A 388 -1.25 8.88 -18.74
N LEU A 389 -1.38 9.24 -20.02
CA LEU A 389 -1.66 8.31 -21.12
C LEU A 389 -0.52 8.24 -22.15
N GLY A 390 0.36 9.21 -22.17
CA GLY A 390 1.38 9.38 -23.20
C GLY A 390 0.86 10.07 -24.46
N SER A 391 1.79 10.38 -25.37
CA SER A 391 1.48 11.17 -26.59
C SER A 391 0.53 10.43 -27.53
N ASP A 392 0.81 9.15 -27.80
CA ASP A 392 0.12 8.42 -28.86
C ASP A 392 -1.37 8.19 -28.54
N LEU A 393 -1.68 7.73 -27.31
CA LEU A 393 -3.07 7.60 -26.88
C LEU A 393 -3.77 8.95 -26.78
N SER A 394 -3.08 9.99 -26.33
CA SER A 394 -3.68 11.33 -26.26
C SER A 394 -4.04 11.87 -27.63
N GLU A 395 -3.22 11.66 -28.65
CA GLU A 395 -3.51 12.03 -30.03
C GLU A 395 -4.69 11.22 -30.60
N ILE A 396 -4.79 9.93 -30.30
CA ILE A 396 -5.93 9.08 -30.68
C ILE A 396 -7.22 9.60 -30.07
N LEU A 397 -7.22 9.87 -28.75
CA LEU A 397 -8.40 10.40 -28.06
C LEU A 397 -8.79 11.79 -28.60
N GLU A 398 -7.83 12.63 -28.94
CA GLU A 398 -8.07 13.94 -29.53
C GLU A 398 -8.68 13.82 -30.97
N ALA A 399 -8.23 12.85 -31.76
CA ALA A 399 -8.81 12.58 -33.08
C ALA A 399 -10.26 12.09 -32.96
N ILE A 400 -10.57 11.20 -32.01
CA ILE A 400 -11.93 10.73 -31.74
C ILE A 400 -12.81 11.89 -31.25
N GLU A 401 -12.31 12.71 -30.33
CA GLU A 401 -13.04 13.88 -29.83
C GLU A 401 -13.46 14.83 -30.97
N LYS A 402 -12.53 15.08 -31.90
CA LYS A 402 -12.73 16.01 -33.05
C LYS A 402 -13.45 15.36 -34.21
N ASP A 403 -13.71 14.08 -34.17
CA ASP A 403 -14.31 13.29 -35.24
C ASP A 403 -13.50 13.41 -36.55
N VAL A 404 -12.19 13.26 -36.47
CA VAL A 404 -11.26 13.30 -37.59
C VAL A 404 -10.50 11.99 -37.72
N PRO A 405 -10.16 11.58 -38.98
CA PRO A 405 -9.34 10.37 -39.16
C PRO A 405 -7.99 10.48 -38.45
N TYR A 406 -7.54 9.40 -37.85
CA TYR A 406 -6.21 9.28 -37.23
C TYR A 406 -5.27 8.59 -38.24
N ASP A 407 -4.31 9.32 -38.75
CA ASP A 407 -3.25 8.74 -39.58
C ASP A 407 -2.14 8.22 -38.67
N GLY A 408 -2.17 6.91 -38.35
CA GLY A 408 -1.25 6.26 -37.45
C GLY A 408 0.22 6.60 -37.71
N LYS A 409 0.99 6.81 -36.65
CA LYS A 409 2.44 6.98 -36.74
C LYS A 409 3.12 5.62 -36.91
N GLU A 410 4.04 5.51 -37.90
CA GLU A 410 4.93 4.35 -37.97
C GLU A 410 5.75 4.23 -36.67
N LYS A 411 5.79 3.01 -36.08
CA LYS A 411 6.62 2.74 -34.91
C LYS A 411 8.07 3.08 -35.19
N GLN A 412 8.63 4.04 -34.48
CA GLN A 412 10.01 4.49 -34.67
C GLN A 412 10.98 3.41 -34.22
N VAL A 413 11.92 3.03 -35.11
CA VAL A 413 13.01 2.12 -34.76
C VAL A 413 14.13 2.91 -34.09
N MET A 414 14.46 2.53 -32.86
CA MET A 414 15.56 3.12 -32.11
C MET A 414 16.91 2.75 -32.76
N ARG A 415 17.71 3.77 -33.11
CA ARG A 415 19.06 3.61 -33.65
C ARG A 415 20.06 4.23 -32.68
N ILE A 416 20.77 3.40 -31.96
CA ILE A 416 21.75 3.86 -30.95
C ILE A 416 23.08 4.31 -31.62
N GLY A 417 23.23 4.13 -32.94
CA GLY A 417 24.40 4.60 -33.70
C GLY A 417 25.62 3.67 -33.62
N VAL A 418 25.54 2.52 -32.95
CA VAL A 418 26.60 1.51 -32.89
C VAL A 418 26.17 0.27 -33.66
N HIS A 419 26.98 -0.17 -34.61
CA HIS A 419 26.63 -1.28 -35.52
C HIS A 419 26.44 -2.64 -34.85
N THR A 420 27.08 -2.87 -33.73
CA THR A 420 26.99 -4.12 -32.96
C THR A 420 25.80 -4.22 -32.05
N LEU A 421 25.05 -3.11 -31.82
CA LEU A 421 23.89 -3.09 -30.98
C LEU A 421 22.62 -3.47 -31.76
N PRO A 422 21.71 -4.25 -31.15
CA PRO A 422 20.46 -4.61 -31.82
C PRO A 422 19.58 -3.37 -32.03
N LYS A 423 18.86 -3.38 -33.16
CA LYS A 423 17.80 -2.42 -33.41
C LYS A 423 16.52 -2.93 -32.75
N PHE A 424 15.82 -2.07 -32.04
CA PHE A 424 14.52 -2.40 -31.42
C PHE A 424 13.51 -1.28 -31.67
N GLN A 425 12.25 -1.61 -31.62
CA GLN A 425 11.19 -0.63 -31.74
C GLN A 425 11.11 0.18 -30.44
N ARG A 426 10.90 1.48 -30.57
CA ARG A 426 10.58 2.34 -29.42
C ARG A 426 9.18 2.02 -28.93
N ASP A 427 9.01 1.92 -27.62
CA ASP A 427 7.69 1.80 -27.01
C ASP A 427 6.84 3.04 -27.31
N ALA A 428 5.55 2.85 -27.52
CA ALA A 428 4.62 3.92 -27.85
C ALA A 428 4.43 4.92 -26.71
N THR A 429 4.67 4.50 -25.46
CA THR A 429 4.52 5.35 -24.26
C THR A 429 5.82 5.41 -23.49
N ASP A 430 6.21 6.62 -23.07
CA ASP A 430 7.23 6.82 -22.05
C ASP A 430 6.58 6.72 -20.66
N ARG A 431 7.37 6.46 -19.62
CA ARG A 431 6.90 6.46 -18.24
C ARG A 431 7.00 7.87 -17.67
N ASN A 432 5.87 8.43 -17.22
CA ASN A 432 5.88 9.68 -16.45
C ASN A 432 5.99 9.37 -14.95
N ARG A 433 7.19 9.51 -14.41
CA ARG A 433 7.49 9.27 -12.98
C ARG A 433 6.73 10.18 -12.02
N THR A 434 6.21 11.30 -12.51
CA THR A 434 5.54 12.32 -11.69
C THR A 434 4.02 12.13 -11.67
N SER A 435 3.47 11.28 -12.54
CA SER A 435 2.03 11.01 -12.58
C SER A 435 1.59 10.06 -11.48
N PRO A 436 0.54 10.37 -10.74
CA PRO A 436 -0.02 9.48 -9.72
C PRO A 436 -0.74 8.26 -10.31
N PHE A 437 -1.23 8.34 -11.54
CA PHE A 437 -1.96 7.27 -12.22
C PHE A 437 -1.55 7.24 -13.70
N ALA A 438 -0.72 6.27 -14.07
CA ALA A 438 -0.09 6.22 -15.39
C ALA A 438 -0.47 4.96 -16.17
N PHE A 439 -0.83 5.11 -17.45
CA PHE A 439 -0.95 4.00 -18.38
C PHE A 439 0.44 3.56 -18.84
N THR A 440 0.76 2.29 -18.67
CA THR A 440 2.10 1.72 -18.96
C THR A 440 2.04 0.59 -20.00
N GLY A 441 1.28 0.82 -21.06
CA GLY A 441 1.21 -0.08 -22.22
C GLY A 441 -0.02 -0.99 -22.23
N ASN A 442 -0.32 -1.71 -21.15
CA ASN A 442 -1.48 -2.60 -21.04
C ASN A 442 -2.04 -2.71 -19.61
N LYS A 443 -1.69 -1.76 -18.77
CA LYS A 443 -2.11 -1.65 -17.40
C LYS A 443 -1.98 -0.22 -16.90
N PHE A 444 -2.62 0.07 -15.79
CA PHE A 444 -2.44 1.32 -15.06
C PHE A 444 -1.58 1.10 -13.82
N GLU A 445 -0.66 2.00 -13.60
CA GLU A 445 0.21 2.07 -12.44
C GLU A 445 -0.26 3.18 -11.52
N PHE A 446 -0.85 2.83 -10.37
CA PHE A 446 -1.25 3.80 -9.36
C PHE A 446 -0.16 3.93 -8.30
N ARG A 447 0.50 5.09 -8.25
CA ARG A 447 1.75 5.35 -7.51
C ARG A 447 1.57 5.98 -6.14
N MET A 448 0.34 6.29 -5.75
CA MET A 448 0.08 7.01 -4.51
C MET A 448 0.04 6.12 -3.26
N LEU A 449 0.03 4.80 -3.39
CA LEU A 449 -0.05 3.90 -2.24
C LEU A 449 1.18 4.00 -1.35
N GLY A 450 0.95 4.02 -0.04
CA GLY A 450 2.02 3.96 0.95
C GLY A 450 2.62 2.56 1.10
N SER A 451 3.89 2.50 1.43
CA SER A 451 4.64 1.24 1.58
C SER A 451 4.08 0.33 2.69
N ALA A 452 3.54 0.89 3.78
CA ALA A 452 2.96 0.13 4.89
C ALA A 452 1.51 -0.32 4.63
N GLU A 453 0.82 0.29 3.66
CA GLU A 453 -0.61 0.08 3.44
C GLU A 453 -0.92 -1.28 2.80
N SER A 454 -2.12 -1.82 3.09
CA SER A 454 -2.67 -2.94 2.32
C SER A 454 -3.15 -2.46 0.95
N ILE A 455 -2.86 -3.23 -0.08
CA ILE A 455 -3.38 -2.94 -1.43
C ILE A 455 -4.88 -3.20 -1.57
N SER A 456 -5.52 -3.86 -0.60
CA SER A 456 -6.93 -4.25 -0.67
C SER A 456 -7.86 -3.04 -0.80
N CYS A 457 -7.66 -1.99 0.01
CA CYS A 457 -8.52 -0.79 -0.02
C CYS A 457 -8.49 -0.09 -1.39
N THR A 458 -7.31 0.16 -1.92
CA THR A 458 -7.13 0.81 -3.23
C THR A 458 -7.75 0.00 -4.35
N ASN A 459 -7.53 -1.32 -4.37
CA ASN A 459 -8.09 -2.17 -5.41
C ASN A 459 -9.62 -2.33 -5.27
N THR A 460 -10.15 -2.30 -4.04
CA THR A 460 -11.60 -2.23 -3.82
C THR A 460 -12.20 -0.98 -4.47
N VAL A 461 -11.57 0.17 -4.27
CA VAL A 461 -12.03 1.44 -4.88
C VAL A 461 -11.90 1.38 -6.40
N LEU A 462 -10.74 1.02 -6.95
CA LEU A 462 -10.53 0.92 -8.41
C LEU A 462 -11.55 -0.02 -9.06
N ASN A 463 -11.71 -1.21 -8.54
CA ASN A 463 -12.64 -2.19 -9.09
C ASN A 463 -14.09 -1.67 -9.06
N THR A 464 -14.51 -1.02 -7.97
CA THR A 464 -15.89 -0.57 -7.80
C THR A 464 -16.20 0.64 -8.68
N THR A 465 -15.28 1.61 -8.76
CA THR A 465 -15.47 2.80 -9.59
C THR A 465 -15.50 2.45 -11.08
N VAL A 466 -14.59 1.57 -11.53
CA VAL A 466 -14.60 1.09 -12.92
C VAL A 466 -15.84 0.22 -13.21
N ALA A 467 -16.29 -0.59 -12.24
CA ALA A 467 -17.53 -1.35 -12.39
C ALA A 467 -18.74 -0.43 -12.57
N GLU A 468 -18.80 0.70 -11.88
CA GLU A 468 -19.89 1.68 -12.07
C GLU A 468 -19.90 2.26 -13.49
N GLU A 469 -18.73 2.63 -14.00
CA GLU A 469 -18.67 3.18 -15.35
C GLU A 469 -19.01 2.15 -16.43
N LEU A 470 -18.55 0.92 -16.27
CA LEU A 470 -18.94 -0.19 -17.12
C LEU A 470 -20.45 -0.49 -17.04
N ARG A 471 -21.07 -0.33 -15.85
CA ARG A 471 -22.52 -0.46 -15.69
C ARG A 471 -23.26 0.59 -16.50
N GLN A 472 -22.86 1.86 -16.34
CA GLN A 472 -23.45 2.96 -17.08
C GLN A 472 -23.29 2.80 -18.60
N PHE A 473 -22.12 2.34 -19.04
CA PHE A 473 -21.84 2.09 -20.46
C PHE A 473 -22.69 0.93 -20.99
N ALA A 474 -22.79 -0.16 -20.23
CA ALA A 474 -23.67 -1.27 -20.59
C ALA A 474 -25.15 -0.84 -20.67
N ASP A 475 -25.64 -0.07 -19.67
CA ASP A 475 -27.00 0.44 -19.68
C ASP A 475 -27.29 1.34 -20.89
N ALA A 476 -26.30 2.12 -21.36
CA ALA A 476 -26.43 2.98 -22.52
C ALA A 476 -26.40 2.22 -23.86
N LEU A 477 -25.65 1.13 -23.92
CA LEU A 477 -25.44 0.35 -25.15
C LEU A 477 -26.41 -0.83 -25.32
N GLU A 478 -26.94 -1.38 -24.22
CA GLU A 478 -27.92 -2.45 -24.24
C GLU A 478 -29.24 -1.93 -24.86
N GLY A 479 -29.64 -2.50 -25.98
CA GLY A 479 -30.84 -2.12 -26.69
C GLY A 479 -30.69 -0.94 -27.64
N ALA A 480 -29.48 -0.46 -27.92
CA ALA A 480 -29.23 0.49 -28.99
C ALA A 480 -29.57 -0.11 -30.35
N GLU A 481 -30.34 0.63 -31.18
CA GLU A 481 -30.71 0.18 -32.55
C GLU A 481 -29.50 0.06 -33.46
N ASP A 482 -28.52 0.96 -33.29
CA ASP A 482 -27.22 0.97 -33.99
C ASP A 482 -26.12 0.99 -32.94
N PHE A 483 -25.57 -0.18 -32.66
CA PHE A 483 -24.53 -0.37 -31.65
C PHE A 483 -23.24 0.40 -31.98
N GLU A 484 -22.80 0.40 -33.25
CA GLU A 484 -21.55 1.03 -33.67
C GLU A 484 -21.60 2.57 -33.50
N THR A 485 -22.70 3.17 -33.92
CA THR A 485 -22.92 4.62 -33.74
C THR A 485 -23.03 4.98 -32.25
N ALA A 486 -23.82 4.23 -31.49
CA ALA A 486 -23.99 4.48 -30.06
C ALA A 486 -22.65 4.33 -29.29
N LEU A 487 -21.84 3.34 -29.63
CA LEU A 487 -20.51 3.12 -29.07
C LEU A 487 -19.56 4.28 -29.37
N HIS A 488 -19.50 4.71 -30.62
CA HIS A 488 -18.67 5.85 -31.04
C HIS A 488 -19.06 7.13 -30.29
N ASP A 489 -20.36 7.42 -30.25
CA ASP A 489 -20.88 8.61 -29.55
C ASP A 489 -20.61 8.57 -28.06
N LEU A 490 -20.73 7.39 -27.44
CA LEU A 490 -20.44 7.19 -26.01
C LEU A 490 -18.95 7.43 -25.69
N ILE A 491 -18.04 6.85 -26.48
CA ILE A 491 -16.59 7.04 -26.32
C ILE A 491 -16.25 8.53 -26.49
N ARG A 492 -16.73 9.16 -27.59
CA ARG A 492 -16.50 10.57 -27.88
C ARG A 492 -16.98 11.48 -26.77
N LYS A 493 -18.21 11.28 -26.29
CA LYS A 493 -18.77 12.05 -25.20
C LYS A 493 -17.98 11.86 -23.89
N THR A 494 -17.60 10.64 -23.55
CA THR A 494 -16.81 10.37 -22.36
C THR A 494 -15.47 11.11 -22.39
N ILE A 495 -14.79 11.12 -23.54
CA ILE A 495 -13.55 11.88 -23.70
C ILE A 495 -13.80 13.37 -23.48
N GLN A 496 -14.82 13.95 -24.12
CA GLN A 496 -15.16 15.37 -23.98
C GLN A 496 -15.42 15.77 -22.52
N ASP A 497 -16.17 14.97 -21.80
CA ASP A 497 -16.61 15.28 -20.44
C ASP A 497 -15.51 15.08 -19.39
N HIS A 498 -14.57 14.11 -19.60
CA HIS A 498 -13.63 13.64 -18.57
C HIS A 498 -12.14 13.86 -18.90
N LYS A 499 -11.79 14.43 -20.06
CA LYS A 499 -10.39 14.67 -20.43
C LYS A 499 -9.63 15.61 -19.49
N ARG A 500 -10.32 16.34 -18.61
CA ARG A 500 -9.71 17.24 -17.62
C ARG A 500 -8.75 16.51 -16.66
N ILE A 501 -8.95 15.21 -16.43
CA ILE A 501 -8.11 14.38 -15.56
C ILE A 501 -6.78 13.99 -16.23
N ILE A 502 -6.71 14.06 -17.58
CA ILE A 502 -5.53 13.65 -18.34
C ILE A 502 -4.47 14.74 -18.27
N PHE A 503 -3.29 14.39 -17.78
CA PHE A 503 -2.14 15.28 -17.68
C PHE A 503 -0.85 14.55 -18.01
N ASN A 504 -0.21 14.94 -19.13
CA ASN A 504 1.03 14.32 -19.61
C ASN A 504 2.29 15.13 -19.25
N GLY A 505 2.14 16.21 -18.48
CA GLY A 505 3.23 17.08 -18.04
C GLY A 505 3.92 16.63 -16.76
N ASP A 506 4.79 17.50 -16.23
CA ASP A 506 5.51 17.29 -14.98
C ASP A 506 4.59 17.60 -13.78
N GLY A 507 4.17 16.56 -13.07
CA GLY A 507 3.33 16.68 -11.86
C GLY A 507 4.05 17.30 -10.64
N TYR A 508 5.38 17.42 -10.68
CA TYR A 508 6.15 18.10 -9.62
C TYR A 508 6.26 19.62 -9.82
N ASP A 509 5.95 20.12 -11.01
CA ASP A 509 5.97 21.56 -11.27
C ASP A 509 4.92 22.27 -10.43
N ALA A 510 5.31 23.35 -9.75
CA ALA A 510 4.40 24.14 -8.92
C ALA A 510 3.22 24.73 -9.70
N SER A 511 3.38 24.98 -11.02
CA SER A 511 2.30 25.45 -11.90
C SER A 511 1.19 24.42 -12.05
N TRP A 512 1.49 23.13 -11.87
CA TRP A 512 0.49 22.06 -11.98
C TRP A 512 -0.62 22.21 -10.93
N VAL A 513 -0.30 22.62 -9.71
CA VAL A 513 -1.32 22.83 -8.67
C VAL A 513 -2.35 23.87 -9.13
N THR A 514 -1.87 25.00 -9.68
CA THR A 514 -2.75 26.06 -10.18
C THR A 514 -3.57 25.60 -11.41
N GLU A 515 -2.95 24.81 -12.30
CA GLU A 515 -3.64 24.27 -13.46
C GLU A 515 -4.70 23.23 -13.07
N ALA A 516 -4.39 22.36 -12.12
CA ALA A 516 -5.33 21.37 -11.59
C ALA A 516 -6.56 22.03 -10.94
N GLU A 517 -6.36 23.09 -10.18
CA GLU A 517 -7.45 23.88 -9.60
C GLU A 517 -8.36 24.49 -10.68
N LYS A 518 -7.78 25.05 -11.76
CA LYS A 518 -8.56 25.57 -12.89
C LYS A 518 -9.37 24.49 -13.60
N ARG A 519 -8.86 23.26 -13.66
CA ARG A 519 -9.57 22.10 -14.20
C ARG A 519 -10.64 21.56 -13.26
N GLY A 520 -10.71 22.05 -12.02
CA GLY A 520 -11.64 21.57 -10.99
C GLY A 520 -11.23 20.22 -10.40
N LEU A 521 -9.92 19.89 -10.42
CA LEU A 521 -9.38 18.70 -9.76
C LEU A 521 -9.17 18.97 -8.28
N LEU A 522 -9.35 17.92 -7.47
CA LEU A 522 -9.22 18.01 -6.01
C LEU A 522 -7.74 17.93 -5.59
N ASN A 523 -7.36 18.74 -4.60
CA ASN A 523 -6.06 18.71 -3.95
C ASN A 523 -6.22 18.44 -2.45
N LEU A 524 -6.45 17.17 -2.11
CA LEU A 524 -6.73 16.72 -0.74
C LEU A 524 -5.41 16.32 -0.05
N ARG A 525 -4.68 17.30 0.47
CA ARG A 525 -3.30 17.12 0.96
C ARG A 525 -3.22 16.24 2.19
N ALA A 526 -4.11 16.41 3.14
CA ALA A 526 -4.10 15.67 4.40
C ALA A 526 -5.22 14.60 4.43
N THR A 527 -4.99 13.56 5.20
CA THR A 527 -5.96 12.48 5.42
C THR A 527 -7.31 12.97 5.91
N PRO A 528 -7.44 13.89 6.89
CA PRO A 528 -8.75 14.43 7.29
C PRO A 528 -9.49 15.14 6.15
N ASP A 529 -8.77 15.89 5.29
CA ASP A 529 -9.35 16.55 4.13
C ASP A 529 -9.95 15.54 3.14
N ALA A 530 -9.24 14.44 2.89
CA ALA A 530 -9.72 13.37 2.03
C ALA A 530 -10.93 12.66 2.65
N LEU A 531 -10.85 12.27 3.91
CA LEU A 531 -11.90 11.52 4.61
C LEU A 531 -13.22 12.30 4.71
N ALA A 532 -13.20 13.63 4.69
CA ALA A 532 -14.40 14.45 4.66
C ALA A 532 -15.34 14.10 3.48
N HIS A 533 -14.82 13.56 2.38
CA HIS A 533 -15.57 13.14 1.21
C HIS A 533 -16.04 11.67 1.24
N MET A 534 -15.59 10.87 2.21
CA MET A 534 -15.85 9.43 2.20
C MET A 534 -17.35 9.09 2.26
N LEU A 535 -18.12 9.89 2.98
CA LEU A 535 -19.56 9.72 3.18
C LEU A 535 -20.40 10.63 2.26
N ASP A 536 -19.84 11.22 1.23
CA ASP A 536 -20.59 11.96 0.21
C ASP A 536 -21.63 11.04 -0.45
N SER A 537 -22.81 11.57 -0.74
CA SER A 537 -23.93 10.78 -1.27
C SER A 537 -23.58 9.96 -2.52
N LYS A 538 -22.74 10.51 -3.42
CA LYS A 538 -22.27 9.79 -4.63
C LYS A 538 -21.45 8.55 -4.26
N ASN A 539 -20.60 8.65 -3.24
CA ASN A 539 -19.71 7.59 -2.80
C ASN A 539 -20.50 6.49 -2.06
N MET A 540 -21.43 6.88 -1.20
CA MET A 540 -22.32 5.94 -0.52
C MET A 540 -23.19 5.17 -1.53
N GLU A 541 -23.73 5.86 -2.52
CA GLU A 541 -24.55 5.25 -3.57
C GLU A 541 -23.74 4.29 -4.46
N LEU A 542 -22.51 4.67 -4.83
CA LEU A 542 -21.58 3.79 -5.56
C LEU A 542 -21.44 2.43 -4.88
N PHE A 543 -21.05 2.44 -3.61
CA PHE A 543 -20.81 1.20 -2.86
C PHE A 543 -22.10 0.41 -2.61
N ARG A 544 -23.23 1.09 -2.44
CA ARG A 544 -24.54 0.48 -2.28
C ARG A 544 -25.00 -0.25 -3.54
N ILE A 545 -24.90 0.38 -4.72
CA ILE A 545 -25.31 -0.20 -6.01
C ILE A 545 -24.54 -1.50 -6.28
N HIS A 546 -23.26 -1.51 -5.97
CA HIS A 546 -22.38 -2.66 -6.24
C HIS A 546 -22.32 -3.66 -5.09
N ASN A 547 -23.02 -3.42 -3.97
CA ASN A 547 -23.01 -4.24 -2.75
C ASN A 547 -21.59 -4.46 -2.19
N VAL A 548 -20.71 -3.45 -2.28
CA VAL A 548 -19.32 -3.54 -1.78
C VAL A 548 -19.26 -3.16 -0.31
N TYR A 549 -19.84 -2.02 0.05
CA TYR A 549 -20.05 -1.61 1.44
C TYR A 549 -21.50 -1.26 1.68
N SER A 550 -22.03 -1.67 2.83
CA SER A 550 -23.24 -1.06 3.39
C SER A 550 -22.92 0.35 3.93
N GLU A 551 -23.93 1.18 4.12
CA GLU A 551 -23.77 2.50 4.75
C GLU A 551 -23.10 2.38 6.12
N THR A 552 -23.50 1.39 6.92
CA THR A 552 -22.95 1.12 8.24
C THR A 552 -21.47 0.71 8.16
N GLU A 553 -21.11 -0.17 7.22
CA GLU A 553 -19.72 -0.57 7.01
C GLU A 553 -18.83 0.59 6.55
N LEU A 554 -19.35 1.48 5.68
CA LEU A 554 -18.58 2.63 5.19
C LEU A 554 -18.39 3.69 6.29
N THR A 555 -19.44 3.97 7.07
CA THR A 555 -19.38 4.88 8.23
C THR A 555 -18.38 4.39 9.26
N ALA A 556 -18.39 3.09 9.56
CA ALA A 556 -17.43 2.49 10.49
C ALA A 556 -15.98 2.63 10.01
N ARG A 557 -15.72 2.44 8.72
CA ARG A 557 -14.38 2.61 8.14
C ARG A 557 -13.92 4.06 8.18
N HIS A 558 -14.81 5.00 7.96
CA HIS A 558 -14.53 6.42 8.11
C HIS A 558 -14.06 6.74 9.53
N GLU A 559 -14.79 6.28 10.55
CA GLU A 559 -14.43 6.47 11.95
C GLU A 559 -13.08 5.80 12.29
N VAL A 560 -12.86 4.54 11.88
CA VAL A 560 -11.60 3.83 12.12
C VAL A 560 -10.41 4.55 11.48
N LYS A 561 -10.56 5.08 10.26
CA LYS A 561 -9.47 5.82 9.59
C LYS A 561 -9.14 7.14 10.31
N LEU A 562 -10.14 7.90 10.73
CA LEU A 562 -9.93 9.13 11.53
C LEU A 562 -9.26 8.83 12.87
N GLU A 563 -9.77 7.83 13.61
CA GLU A 563 -9.15 7.40 14.86
C GLU A 563 -7.68 6.98 14.67
N ASN A 564 -7.38 6.19 13.63
CA ASN A 564 -6.02 5.77 13.35
C ASN A 564 -5.11 6.95 13.04
N TYR A 565 -5.57 7.92 12.26
CA TYR A 565 -4.82 9.15 11.99
C TYR A 565 -4.43 9.85 13.29
N CYS A 566 -5.39 10.08 14.18
CA CYS A 566 -5.15 10.73 15.47
C CYS A 566 -4.22 9.89 16.38
N LYS A 567 -4.44 8.57 16.44
CA LYS A 567 -3.63 7.66 17.27
C LYS A 567 -2.17 7.63 16.83
N VAL A 568 -1.91 7.54 15.53
CA VAL A 568 -0.54 7.53 14.99
C VAL A 568 0.18 8.82 15.34
N ILE A 569 -0.39 10.00 15.04
CA ILE A 569 0.25 11.28 15.33
C ILE A 569 0.41 11.48 16.84
N ASN A 570 -0.56 11.05 17.67
CA ASN A 570 -0.42 11.11 19.12
C ASN A 570 0.76 10.27 19.63
N ILE A 571 0.96 9.06 19.10
CA ILE A 571 2.12 8.22 19.46
C ILE A 571 3.42 8.91 19.05
N GLU A 572 3.48 9.49 17.86
CA GLU A 572 4.63 10.25 17.38
C GLU A 572 4.94 11.45 18.29
N ALA A 573 3.93 12.28 18.59
CA ALA A 573 4.09 13.43 19.46
C ALA A 573 4.55 13.06 20.88
N GLN A 574 3.96 12.03 21.49
CA GLN A 574 4.38 11.52 22.78
C GLN A 574 5.82 10.99 22.75
N THR A 575 6.21 10.32 21.67
CA THR A 575 7.58 9.81 21.49
C THR A 575 8.57 10.97 21.33
N MET A 576 8.23 12.01 20.57
CA MET A 576 9.06 13.23 20.48
C MET A 576 9.30 13.84 21.84
N LEU A 577 8.24 14.00 22.63
CA LEU A 577 8.35 14.55 23.99
C LEU A 577 9.23 13.69 24.89
N ASP A 578 9.04 12.35 24.89
CA ASP A 578 9.85 11.44 25.67
C ASP A 578 11.36 11.54 25.33
N MET A 579 11.68 11.59 24.02
CA MET A 579 13.05 11.75 23.54
C MET A 579 13.64 13.13 23.93
N ALA A 580 12.85 14.19 23.79
CA ALA A 580 13.29 15.54 24.11
C ALA A 580 13.62 15.70 25.61
N TRP A 581 12.66 15.34 26.47
CA TRP A 581 12.77 15.51 27.91
C TRP A 581 13.81 14.60 28.56
N LYS A 582 13.87 13.34 28.15
CA LYS A 582 14.70 12.35 28.86
C LYS A 582 16.11 12.22 28.33
N ASP A 583 16.34 12.54 27.06
CA ASP A 583 17.62 12.25 26.42
C ASP A 583 18.26 13.51 25.82
N ILE A 584 17.52 14.29 24.99
CA ILE A 584 18.11 15.39 24.21
C ILE A 584 18.39 16.60 25.09
N PHE A 585 17.40 17.09 25.85
CA PHE A 585 17.59 18.28 26.69
C PHE A 585 18.66 18.08 27.75
N PRO A 586 18.72 16.96 28.48
CA PRO A 586 19.83 16.67 29.38
C PRO A 586 21.21 16.70 28.71
N ALA A 587 21.34 16.01 27.56
CA ALA A 587 22.61 15.93 26.82
C ALA A 587 23.11 17.30 26.36
N VAL A 588 22.21 18.14 25.83
CA VAL A 588 22.55 19.51 25.40
C VAL A 588 22.89 20.41 26.60
N SER A 589 22.14 20.32 27.68
CA SER A 589 22.39 21.04 28.91
C SER A 589 23.77 20.71 29.51
N ASP A 590 24.12 19.45 29.59
CA ASP A 590 25.41 18.97 30.10
C ASP A 590 26.57 19.46 29.23
N TYR A 591 26.43 19.42 27.90
CA TYR A 591 27.47 19.94 27.02
C TYR A 591 27.60 21.45 27.10
N THR A 592 26.49 22.19 27.21
CA THR A 592 26.50 23.64 27.41
C THR A 592 27.19 24.01 28.72
N ALA A 593 26.94 23.27 29.82
CA ALA A 593 27.64 23.47 31.08
C ALA A 593 29.17 23.25 30.95
N LYS A 594 29.60 22.23 30.22
CA LYS A 594 31.02 21.98 29.91
C LYS A 594 31.64 23.13 29.11
N LEU A 595 30.92 23.74 28.15
CA LEU A 595 31.38 24.90 27.41
C LEU A 595 31.57 26.13 28.36
N CYS A 596 30.61 26.38 29.26
CA CYS A 596 30.71 27.44 30.25
C CYS A 596 31.95 27.27 31.16
N GLN A 597 32.24 26.05 31.61
CA GLN A 597 33.46 25.76 32.38
C GLN A 597 34.73 26.03 31.58
N ARG A 598 34.78 25.63 30.29
CA ARG A 598 35.91 25.89 29.40
C ARG A 598 36.13 27.37 29.18
N VAL A 599 35.07 28.17 28.98
CA VAL A 599 35.12 29.63 28.90
C VAL A 599 35.78 30.20 30.14
N SER A 600 35.31 29.82 31.31
CA SER A 600 35.86 30.30 32.59
C SER A 600 37.36 29.97 32.75
N SER A 601 37.73 28.72 32.42
CA SER A 601 39.13 28.28 32.52
C SER A 601 40.05 28.98 31.50
N LYS A 602 39.61 29.16 30.25
CA LYS A 602 40.38 29.82 29.20
C LYS A 602 40.55 31.31 29.51
N LYS A 603 39.52 32.00 30.00
CA LYS A 603 39.61 33.41 30.43
C LYS A 603 40.63 33.62 31.55
N ALA A 604 40.66 32.70 32.51
CA ALA A 604 41.64 32.76 33.61
C ALA A 604 43.10 32.66 33.11
N LEU A 605 43.33 32.06 31.95
CA LEU A 605 44.64 31.95 31.31
C LEU A 605 44.85 32.95 30.15
N SER A 606 43.93 33.91 29.96
CA SER A 606 43.92 34.86 28.83
C SER A 606 43.97 34.20 27.45
N LEU A 607 43.37 33.00 27.30
CA LEU A 607 43.24 32.31 26.05
C LEU A 607 41.96 32.68 25.31
N ASP A 608 41.95 32.62 23.98
CA ASP A 608 40.74 32.81 23.19
C ASP A 608 39.70 31.72 23.47
N CYS A 609 38.47 32.15 23.75
CA CYS A 609 37.32 31.29 24.04
C CYS A 609 36.10 31.59 23.16
N SER A 610 36.30 32.29 22.04
CA SER A 610 35.23 32.72 21.13
C SER A 610 34.40 31.53 20.66
N TYR A 611 35.01 30.39 20.32
CA TYR A 611 34.32 29.18 19.92
C TYR A 611 33.36 28.66 21.00
N GLU A 612 33.83 28.55 22.24
CA GLU A 612 33.04 28.04 23.35
C GLU A 612 31.90 28.99 23.72
N GLU A 613 32.16 30.31 23.67
CA GLU A 613 31.12 31.31 23.94
C GLU A 613 30.03 31.29 22.88
N ASP A 614 30.40 31.32 21.60
CA ASP A 614 29.45 31.35 20.50
C ASP A 614 28.62 30.07 20.45
N THR A 615 29.27 28.92 20.58
CA THR A 615 28.60 27.61 20.60
C THR A 615 27.67 27.48 21.79
N GLY A 616 28.14 27.85 22.98
CA GLY A 616 27.34 27.83 24.20
C GLY A 616 26.10 28.73 24.13
N ARG A 617 26.22 29.95 23.57
CA ARG A 617 25.08 30.86 23.36
C ARG A 617 24.07 30.29 22.37
N LYS A 618 24.53 29.72 21.24
CA LYS A 618 23.66 29.10 20.22
C LYS A 618 22.90 27.94 20.81
N LEU A 619 23.57 27.00 21.47
CA LEU A 619 22.94 25.84 22.10
C LEU A 619 21.95 26.25 23.20
N SER A 620 22.29 27.18 24.05
CA SER A 620 21.39 27.68 25.09
C SER A 620 20.12 28.32 24.50
N GLY A 621 20.26 29.09 23.40
CA GLY A 621 19.12 29.68 22.69
C GLY A 621 18.21 28.66 22.07
N LEU A 622 18.78 27.68 21.37
CA LEU A 622 18.04 26.56 20.74
C LEU A 622 17.36 25.67 21.77
N LEU A 623 18.03 25.35 22.89
CA LEU A 623 17.45 24.58 23.98
C LEU A 623 16.25 25.31 24.60
N CYS A 624 16.34 26.62 24.79
CA CYS A 624 15.22 27.42 25.28
C CYS A 624 14.05 27.44 24.30
N ALA A 625 14.30 27.51 22.98
CA ALA A 625 13.29 27.44 21.96
C ALA A 625 12.61 26.04 21.94
N ALA A 626 13.40 24.96 21.95
CA ALA A 626 12.93 23.59 22.01
C ALA A 626 12.10 23.30 23.27
N TYR A 627 12.55 23.81 24.44
CA TYR A 627 11.82 23.70 25.70
C TYR A 627 10.44 24.33 25.63
N LYS A 628 10.32 25.52 25.02
CA LYS A 628 9.04 26.20 24.82
C LYS A 628 8.14 25.45 23.84
N ALA A 629 8.71 24.96 22.73
CA ALA A 629 7.97 24.16 21.74
C ALA A 629 7.45 22.85 22.34
N ALA A 630 8.26 22.14 23.14
CA ALA A 630 7.83 20.94 23.83
C ALA A 630 6.68 21.22 24.82
N GLY A 631 6.78 22.31 25.61
CA GLY A 631 5.71 22.72 26.53
C GLY A 631 4.40 23.10 25.80
N LYS A 632 4.50 23.70 24.60
CA LYS A 632 3.35 24.01 23.76
C LYS A 632 2.70 22.71 23.25
N LEU A 633 3.49 21.79 22.69
CA LEU A 633 3.02 20.49 22.22
C LEU A 633 2.31 19.70 23.33
N GLU A 634 2.85 19.68 24.55
CA GLU A 634 2.20 19.04 25.72
C GLU A 634 0.84 19.68 26.05
N ALA A 635 0.77 21.02 26.03
CA ALA A 635 -0.46 21.75 26.33
C ALA A 635 -1.53 21.49 25.27
N ASP A 636 -1.16 21.47 23.99
CA ASP A 636 -2.09 21.26 22.88
C ASP A 636 -2.54 19.80 22.80
N LEU A 637 -1.68 18.83 23.10
CA LEU A 637 -2.08 17.42 23.28
C LEU A 637 -3.05 17.24 24.46
N LEU A 638 -2.88 17.98 25.54
CA LEU A 638 -3.82 17.93 26.67
C LEU A 638 -5.16 18.52 26.28
N SER A 639 -5.17 19.67 25.61
CA SER A 639 -6.39 20.37 25.18
C SER A 639 -7.17 19.60 24.12
N SER A 640 -6.50 18.85 23.26
CA SER A 640 -7.12 18.03 22.21
C SER A 640 -8.08 16.97 22.75
N LYS A 641 -7.89 16.52 23.99
CA LYS A 641 -8.78 15.56 24.68
C LYS A 641 -10.20 16.08 24.90
N SER A 642 -10.41 17.39 24.78
CA SER A 642 -11.73 18.03 24.89
C SER A 642 -12.44 18.21 23.54
N ALA A 643 -11.89 17.66 22.44
CA ALA A 643 -12.55 17.68 21.13
C ALA A 643 -13.93 17.02 21.20
N PRO A 644 -14.95 17.59 20.55
CA PRO A 644 -16.32 17.11 20.65
C PRO A 644 -16.56 15.77 19.96
N ASP A 645 -15.78 15.49 18.92
CA ASP A 645 -15.85 14.26 18.09
C ASP A 645 -14.49 13.97 17.42
N THR A 646 -14.43 12.86 16.70
CA THR A 646 -13.22 12.39 16.04
C THR A 646 -12.81 13.26 14.85
N VAL A 647 -13.76 13.90 14.16
CA VAL A 647 -13.49 14.81 13.05
C VAL A 647 -12.78 16.07 13.56
N ALA A 648 -13.35 16.70 14.60
CA ALA A 648 -12.73 17.86 15.24
C ALA A 648 -11.35 17.53 15.84
N LEU A 649 -11.21 16.33 16.41
CA LEU A 649 -9.94 15.85 16.91
C LEU A 649 -8.90 15.74 15.79
N ALA A 650 -9.26 15.15 14.65
CA ALA A 650 -8.38 15.00 13.50
C ALA A 650 -7.95 16.36 12.93
N ASP A 651 -8.83 17.35 12.90
CA ASP A 651 -8.51 18.72 12.48
C ASP A 651 -7.52 19.40 13.44
N ILE A 652 -7.65 19.21 14.75
CA ILE A 652 -6.67 19.70 15.74
C ILE A 652 -5.30 19.04 15.48
N PHE A 653 -5.26 17.72 15.30
CA PHE A 653 -4.02 17.02 15.03
C PHE A 653 -3.34 17.50 13.75
N LYS A 654 -4.12 17.66 12.67
CA LYS A 654 -3.62 18.15 11.38
C LYS A 654 -3.04 19.56 11.47
N ARG A 655 -3.74 20.48 12.15
CA ARG A 655 -3.41 21.91 12.15
C ARG A 655 -2.43 22.28 13.24
N ASP A 656 -2.69 21.83 14.49
CA ASP A 656 -1.98 22.34 15.65
C ASP A 656 -0.86 21.37 16.08
N ILE A 657 -1.15 20.08 16.25
CA ILE A 657 -0.16 19.11 16.76
C ILE A 657 0.99 18.90 15.78
N LEU A 658 0.72 18.72 14.48
CA LEU A 658 1.79 18.56 13.48
C LEU A 658 2.67 19.80 13.35
N ASP A 659 2.10 21.01 13.48
CA ASP A 659 2.89 22.26 13.47
C ASP A 659 3.79 22.36 14.71
N ASP A 660 3.28 22.01 15.88
CA ASP A 660 4.07 22.00 17.12
C ASP A 660 5.21 20.97 17.07
N MET A 661 4.94 19.79 16.54
CA MET A 661 5.97 18.77 16.32
C MET A 661 7.06 19.26 15.37
N ARG A 662 6.69 19.98 14.31
CA ARG A 662 7.64 20.58 13.36
C ARG A 662 8.50 21.64 14.03
N ASP A 663 7.92 22.53 14.82
CA ASP A 663 8.64 23.61 15.51
C ASP A 663 9.65 23.06 16.52
N LEU A 664 9.26 22.02 17.26
CA LEU A 664 10.16 21.30 18.18
C LEU A 664 11.31 20.64 17.40
N ARG A 665 11.01 19.96 16.30
CA ARG A 665 11.99 19.28 15.45
C ARG A 665 13.03 20.23 14.89
N ILE A 666 12.64 21.39 14.36
CA ILE A 666 13.57 22.39 13.78
C ILE A 666 14.65 22.79 14.78
N SER A 667 14.25 23.05 16.03
CA SER A 667 15.19 23.44 17.09
C SER A 667 16.13 22.29 17.47
N VAL A 668 15.61 21.07 17.57
CA VAL A 668 16.37 19.87 17.95
C VAL A 668 17.35 19.46 16.84
N ASP A 669 16.90 19.39 15.60
CA ASP A 669 17.75 19.02 14.44
C ASP A 669 18.88 20.04 14.26
N THR A 670 18.63 21.33 14.55
CA THR A 670 19.68 22.35 14.54
C THR A 670 20.70 22.12 15.66
N MET A 671 20.28 21.74 16.87
CA MET A 671 21.20 21.40 17.96
C MET A 671 22.08 20.17 17.59
N GLU A 672 21.53 19.16 16.91
CA GLU A 672 22.29 18.01 16.44
C GLU A 672 23.50 18.42 15.59
N THR A 673 23.35 19.40 14.69
CA THR A 673 24.45 19.88 13.84
C THR A 673 25.60 20.52 14.60
N ILE A 674 25.37 20.96 15.84
CA ILE A 674 26.35 21.71 16.66
C ILE A 674 26.96 20.78 17.74
N MET A 675 26.21 19.78 18.20
CA MET A 675 26.62 18.89 19.26
C MET A 675 27.74 17.95 18.80
N PRO A 676 28.71 17.61 19.66
CA PRO A 676 29.70 16.57 19.33
C PRO A 676 29.02 15.21 19.12
N ALA A 677 29.39 14.49 18.09
CA ALA A 677 28.82 13.19 17.74
C ALA A 677 28.79 12.20 18.92
N GLY A 678 29.87 12.18 19.75
CA GLY A 678 29.92 11.29 20.92
C GLY A 678 29.05 11.71 22.13
N THR A 679 28.37 12.86 22.07
CA THR A 679 27.48 13.35 23.14
C THR A 679 26.02 13.47 22.71
N TRP A 680 25.77 13.39 21.41
CA TRP A 680 24.41 13.29 20.90
C TRP A 680 23.81 11.92 21.22
N PRO A 681 22.57 11.85 21.74
CA PRO A 681 22.05 10.60 22.32
C PRO A 681 21.61 9.55 21.28
N TYR A 682 21.50 9.92 20.02
CA TYR A 682 20.93 9.04 18.97
C TYR A 682 21.86 8.92 17.76
N PRO A 683 21.81 7.78 17.05
CA PRO A 683 22.47 7.64 15.74
C PRO A 683 21.97 8.69 14.76
N SER A 684 22.89 9.34 14.08
CA SER A 684 22.62 10.35 13.04
C SER A 684 22.13 9.70 11.74
N TYR A 685 21.54 10.49 10.83
CA TYR A 685 21.18 10.01 9.50
C TYR A 685 22.36 9.43 8.73
N GLY A 686 23.57 10.00 8.89
CA GLY A 686 24.77 9.45 8.27
C GLY A 686 25.11 8.05 8.77
N GLU A 687 24.94 7.77 10.06
CA GLU A 687 25.17 6.44 10.64
C GLU A 687 24.10 5.43 10.23
N ILE A 688 22.83 5.86 10.12
CA ILE A 688 21.71 4.96 9.80
C ILE A 688 21.70 4.64 8.30
N LEU A 689 21.68 5.66 7.44
CA LEU A 689 21.49 5.50 6.00
C LEU A 689 22.72 4.92 5.29
N PHE A 690 23.92 5.10 5.85
CA PHE A 690 25.17 4.60 5.28
C PHE A 690 25.83 3.50 6.12
N GLY A 691 25.18 3.04 7.20
CA GLY A 691 25.74 2.04 8.11
C GLY A 691 25.77 0.62 7.56
N VAL A 692 24.85 0.24 6.70
CA VAL A 692 24.82 -1.09 6.07
C VAL A 692 25.89 -1.14 4.97
N ARG A 693 26.84 -2.07 5.10
CA ARG A 693 27.96 -2.25 4.20
C ARG A 693 27.99 -3.64 3.58
#